data_72d74e0e7c11edd543772589e068ba60
#
_entry.id   72d74e0e7c11edd543772589e068ba60
#
_cell.length_a   1.000
_cell.length_b   1.000
_cell.length_c   1.000
_cell.angle_alpha   90.00
_cell.angle_beta   90.00
_cell.angle_gamma   90.00
#
_symmetry.space_group_name_H-M   'P 1'
#
loop_
_entity.id
_entity.type
_entity.pdbx_description
1 polymer ?
#
loop_
_entity_poly.entity_id
_entity_poly.type
_entity_poly.pdbx_seq_one_letter_code
_entity_poly.pdbx_strand_id
1 'polypeptide(L)'
;MTPSETVSPSYHKVYTTEHKANSLLKFSDLDDLQVVVIHTGEQASRDAGIRATLQRAHNEAVVADNPIDPEMEPEQTLYVGSAQLEEGARLYKMADRDATKRVIIHQFGNLPPEKAKRLIVALHQQAPRAEIYQGHQDQNAKPWQLVDVVDFEQSLVAGKPPDDVFKPDKVAPLHLVQNDPAQQGPTLPAGFEVRASRLCVLMTIGRGENARQEWIPIASPVHVLAETADEQGRGYGRLLEWQDSAGRVRQWAMPVRSLVPRNGEEVFAALLDAGLPFIDLSYKRKLGAYLMSCQPKRRITCVERTGWHGHAYVLPGEAIGPDAEGVMLQTAGYTASDFTERGTLAGWQQEVAALAVGNTRLCFALSLAFAAPMLSLVGMEGGGFHLKGESTDGKTTVMKAAASVYGHPDRYAQTWRATGNAIEGIASRRNDALLCLDELGELDGREAGQVAYMLANGQGKGRSKQDGELRERKAWRLLFLSTGELSLEDHAASAGQRTPAGIDVRTIQLPSDTGQHGAFEWLHGMDNGRTFADTLKANSDMQHGTAFRAYTHALASSMDEHCERLRTEMKQLTGELTPKGAGNQVSRAISRFALVAAAGELATRLGVTGWPEGEAIRAARVCIKAWLAERGHLGNKEDAATLAQVRRFVTAHQYTRFADWFDANHRPTNMVGYRKVESDGVSFYVLPSGWLEITKGHDPKRAATLCLEADYLLASKDKKRLQRKVRLPGMGGLAWAYLLTERVLTDEAEGSEEGQ
;
A
#
# COMPACT_ATOMS: atom_id res chain seq x y z
N MET A 1 -1.79 28.23 50.07
CA MET A 1 -1.06 29.38 49.55
C MET A 1 -1.25 29.35 48.07
N THR A 2 -2.15 30.15 47.57
CA THR A 2 -2.41 30.45 46.18
C THR A 2 -1.15 31.09 45.56
N PRO A 3 -0.68 30.62 44.39
CA PRO A 3 0.34 31.38 43.70
C PRO A 3 -0.38 32.55 43.04
N SER A 4 -0.35 33.66 43.73
CA SER A 4 -0.79 34.93 43.24
C SER A 4 0.21 35.47 42.23
N GLU A 5 -0.31 35.91 41.10
CA GLU A 5 -0.03 37.21 40.54
C GLU A 5 1.41 37.70 40.57
N THR A 6 2.23 37.20 39.69
CA THR A 6 3.40 37.95 39.26
C THR A 6 3.69 37.68 37.77
N VAL A 7 2.68 37.69 36.94
CA VAL A 7 2.89 38.00 35.54
C VAL A 7 2.83 39.53 35.44
N SER A 8 3.93 40.12 35.03
CA SER A 8 4.06 41.58 34.88
C SER A 8 2.89 42.11 34.04
N PRO A 9 2.32 43.28 34.39
CA PRO A 9 1.22 43.87 33.66
C PRO A 9 1.50 44.10 32.18
N SER A 10 2.72 44.04 31.75
CA SER A 10 3.15 44.24 30.36
C SER A 10 2.77 43.09 29.38
N TYR A 11 2.33 41.93 29.88
CA TYR A 11 1.89 40.82 29.03
C TYR A 11 0.37 40.79 28.78
N HIS A 12 -0.29 41.89 28.73
CA HIS A 12 -1.75 41.92 28.83
C HIS A 12 -2.52 41.76 27.55
N LYS A 13 -1.88 41.68 26.43
CA LYS A 13 -2.63 41.43 25.20
C LYS A 13 -2.11 40.16 24.55
N VAL A 14 -2.87 39.09 24.75
CA VAL A 14 -2.70 37.81 24.09
C VAL A 14 -3.74 37.72 22.99
N TYR A 15 -3.27 37.62 21.75
CA TYR A 15 -4.13 37.44 20.61
C TYR A 15 -4.22 35.95 20.32
N THR A 16 -5.42 35.42 20.49
CA THR A 16 -5.73 34.00 20.21
C THR A 16 -6.52 33.88 18.92
N THR A 17 -6.52 32.73 18.31
CA THR A 17 -7.21 32.45 17.05
C THR A 17 -8.73 32.48 17.12
N GLU A 18 -9.34 32.87 18.22
CA GLU A 18 -10.80 32.99 18.33
C GLU A 18 -11.42 34.05 17.45
N HIS A 19 -10.63 34.92 16.90
CA HIS A 19 -11.12 35.82 15.87
C HIS A 19 -11.30 34.98 14.60
N LYS A 20 -12.57 34.91 14.15
CA LYS A 20 -13.04 34.19 12.95
C LYS A 20 -11.96 34.08 11.89
N ALA A 21 -11.89 32.94 11.23
CA ALA A 21 -10.89 32.54 10.22
C ALA A 21 -10.53 33.54 9.12
N ASN A 22 -11.16 34.70 9.10
CA ASN A 22 -10.92 35.82 8.19
C ASN A 22 -10.42 37.13 8.89
N SER A 23 -10.30 37.17 10.22
CA SER A 23 -9.78 38.35 10.90
C SER A 23 -8.32 38.09 11.26
N LEU A 24 -7.51 38.47 10.39
CA LEU A 24 -6.07 38.51 10.50
C LEU A 24 -5.64 39.47 11.56
N LEU A 25 -4.75 39.06 12.46
CA LEU A 25 -4.00 39.95 13.29
C LEU A 25 -3.28 40.96 12.39
N LYS A 26 -3.76 42.19 12.37
CA LYS A 26 -3.04 43.29 11.74
C LYS A 26 -1.97 43.70 12.71
N PHE A 27 -0.72 43.71 12.29
CA PHE A 27 0.35 44.28 13.09
C PHE A 27 0.13 45.81 13.33
N SER A 28 -0.69 46.47 12.49
CA SER A 28 -1.18 47.81 12.74
C SER A 28 -2.10 47.95 13.97
N ASP A 29 -2.72 46.86 14.41
CA ASP A 29 -3.58 46.84 15.59
C ASP A 29 -2.75 46.69 16.88
N LEU A 30 -1.44 46.68 16.77
CA LEU A 30 -0.45 46.48 17.82
C LEU A 30 0.37 47.74 18.13
N ASP A 31 -0.06 48.91 17.64
CA ASP A 31 0.67 50.17 17.85
C ASP A 31 0.93 50.49 19.33
N ASP A 32 0.12 49.95 20.25
CA ASP A 32 0.26 50.07 21.69
C ASP A 32 0.82 48.78 22.36
N LEU A 33 1.28 47.80 21.57
CA LEU A 33 1.70 46.48 22.08
C LEU A 33 3.02 46.06 21.52
N GLN A 34 3.87 45.72 22.43
CA GLN A 34 5.21 45.23 22.10
C GLN A 34 5.34 43.71 22.21
N VAL A 35 4.31 43.02 22.71
CA VAL A 35 4.26 41.55 22.78
C VAL A 35 2.96 41.03 22.17
N VAL A 36 3.08 40.24 21.14
CA VAL A 36 1.97 39.48 20.52
C VAL A 36 2.20 38.01 20.72
N VAL A 37 1.19 37.31 21.27
CA VAL A 37 1.24 35.87 21.39
C VAL A 37 0.24 35.30 20.42
N ILE A 38 0.75 34.56 19.43
CA ILE A 38 -0.02 33.85 18.45
C ILE A 38 0.27 32.35 18.70
N HIS A 39 -0.75 31.52 18.82
CA HIS A 39 -0.51 30.12 19.04
C HIS A 39 -1.53 29.17 18.41
N THR A 40 -1.25 27.92 18.47
CA THR A 40 -1.76 26.79 17.70
C THR A 40 -2.30 25.73 18.63
N GLY A 41 -3.35 25.04 18.27
CA GLY A 41 -3.96 23.99 19.06
C GLY A 41 -5.37 24.33 19.54
N GLU A 42 -6.03 23.44 20.29
CA GLU A 42 -7.31 23.75 20.93
C GLU A 42 -7.13 24.86 21.96
N GLN A 43 -8.14 25.69 22.17
CA GLN A 43 -8.06 26.91 22.96
C GLN A 43 -7.55 26.67 24.40
N ALA A 44 -8.05 25.66 25.08
CA ALA A 44 -7.60 25.33 26.46
C ALA A 44 -6.12 24.95 26.51
N SER A 45 -5.63 24.23 25.52
CA SER A 45 -4.22 23.86 25.37
C SER A 45 -3.36 25.05 25.01
N ARG A 46 -3.89 25.95 24.18
CA ARG A 46 -3.25 27.21 23.79
C ARG A 46 -2.99 28.12 24.99
N ASP A 47 -4.05 28.37 25.77
CA ASP A 47 -3.96 29.28 26.94
C ASP A 47 -3.00 28.73 28.00
N ALA A 48 -2.97 27.41 28.20
CA ALA A 48 -2.00 26.77 29.08
C ALA A 48 -0.57 26.87 28.54
N GLY A 49 -0.43 26.68 27.22
CA GLY A 49 0.86 26.80 26.53
C GLY A 49 1.43 28.21 26.59
N ILE A 50 0.62 29.24 26.36
CA ILE A 50 1.05 30.64 26.48
C ILE A 50 1.53 30.91 27.90
N ARG A 51 0.71 30.61 28.89
CA ARG A 51 1.07 30.82 30.29
C ARG A 51 2.38 30.10 30.65
N ALA A 52 2.55 28.88 30.22
CA ALA A 52 3.79 28.15 30.43
C ALA A 52 4.99 28.80 29.74
N THR A 53 4.78 29.35 28.54
CA THR A 53 5.80 30.05 27.77
C THR A 53 6.21 31.36 28.42
N LEU A 54 5.23 32.19 28.78
CA LEU A 54 5.48 33.47 29.47
C LEU A 54 6.14 33.23 30.84
N GLN A 55 5.70 32.20 31.58
CA GLN A 55 6.30 31.81 32.86
C GLN A 55 7.73 31.29 32.70
N ARG A 56 8.03 30.54 31.66
CA ARG A 56 9.39 30.12 31.34
C ARG A 56 10.26 31.32 30.95
N ALA A 57 9.81 32.14 30.05
CA ALA A 57 10.53 33.33 29.63
C ALA A 57 10.86 34.20 30.84
N HIS A 58 9.92 34.34 31.79
CA HIS A 58 10.15 35.10 33.02
C HIS A 58 11.15 34.41 33.98
N ASN A 59 11.00 33.10 34.19
CA ASN A 59 11.89 32.35 35.07
C ASN A 59 13.32 32.22 34.54
N GLU A 60 13.50 32.13 33.24
CA GLU A 60 14.78 32.01 32.57
C GLU A 60 15.49 33.36 32.37
N ALA A 61 14.76 34.42 32.34
CA ALA A 61 15.29 35.75 32.42
C ALA A 61 16.07 36.03 33.73
N VAL A 62 15.82 35.20 34.75
CA VAL A 62 16.50 35.29 36.08
C VAL A 62 17.79 34.46 36.12
N VAL A 63 18.08 33.58 35.14
CA VAL A 63 19.24 32.70 35.09
C VAL A 63 20.27 33.21 34.08
N ALA A 64 21.48 33.46 34.55
CA ALA A 64 22.54 34.23 33.89
C ALA A 64 23.07 33.71 32.52
N ASP A 65 22.58 32.59 31.97
CA ASP A 65 23.02 32.01 30.69
C ASP A 65 21.91 31.95 29.63
N ASN A 66 20.86 32.74 29.77
CA ASN A 66 19.70 32.67 28.90
C ASN A 66 19.81 33.70 27.76
N PRO A 67 19.53 33.35 26.50
CA PRO A 67 19.46 34.30 25.39
C PRO A 67 18.36 35.33 25.52
N ILE A 68 17.41 35.15 26.46
CA ILE A 68 16.39 36.17 26.79
C ILE A 68 16.92 36.99 27.96
N ASP A 69 17.38 38.21 27.66
CA ASP A 69 17.87 39.15 28.63
C ASP A 69 16.74 39.63 29.55
N PRO A 70 16.87 39.48 30.90
CA PRO A 70 15.86 39.96 31.85
C PRO A 70 15.65 41.47 31.83
N GLU A 71 16.65 42.20 31.39
CA GLU A 71 16.56 43.67 31.29
C GLU A 71 15.86 44.14 30.02
N MET A 72 15.57 43.24 29.07
CA MET A 72 14.78 43.60 27.89
C MET A 72 13.32 43.66 28.23
N GLU A 73 12.73 44.80 27.98
CA GLU A 73 11.31 45.04 28.14
C GLU A 73 10.50 44.01 27.34
N PRO A 74 9.60 43.21 27.98
CA PRO A 74 8.76 42.23 27.32
C PRO A 74 8.01 42.76 26.11
N GLU A 75 7.76 44.03 26.14
CA GLU A 75 7.13 44.85 25.15
C GLU A 75 7.75 44.79 23.74
N GLN A 76 8.98 44.34 23.63
CA GLN A 76 9.71 44.25 22.35
C GLN A 76 9.75 42.82 21.78
N THR A 77 8.96 41.91 22.34
CA THR A 77 8.97 40.48 21.95
C THR A 77 7.66 40.10 21.27
N LEU A 78 7.77 39.55 20.08
CA LEU A 78 6.66 38.98 19.31
C LEU A 78 6.65 37.46 19.51
N TYR A 79 5.53 36.91 20.00
CA TYR A 79 5.31 35.49 20.13
C TYR A 79 4.40 35.01 19.02
N VAL A 80 4.83 34.01 18.25
CA VAL A 80 4.11 33.46 17.12
C VAL A 80 3.84 31.97 17.35
N GLY A 81 2.58 31.62 17.37
CA GLY A 81 2.17 30.22 17.44
C GLY A 81 1.82 29.62 16.07
N SER A 82 1.98 28.31 15.92
CA SER A 82 1.94 27.64 14.61
C SER A 82 0.53 27.31 14.06
N ALA A 83 -0.57 27.22 14.85
CA ALA A 83 -1.90 26.81 14.33
C ALA A 83 -2.56 27.79 13.38
N GLN A 84 -2.25 29.06 13.48
CA GLN A 84 -2.79 30.02 12.54
C GLN A 84 -2.28 29.80 11.10
N LEU A 85 -1.15 29.14 10.96
CA LEU A 85 -0.58 28.76 9.67
C LEU A 85 -1.39 27.68 8.97
N GLU A 86 -1.95 26.75 9.74
CA GLU A 86 -2.79 25.66 9.23
C GLU A 86 -4.18 26.15 8.81
N GLU A 87 -4.68 27.21 9.47
CA GLU A 87 -5.98 27.82 9.17
C GLU A 87 -5.91 28.88 8.04
N GLY A 88 -4.74 29.08 7.43
CA GLY A 88 -4.59 30.04 6.33
C GLY A 88 -4.52 31.50 6.78
N ALA A 89 -4.14 31.76 8.03
CA ALA A 89 -3.92 33.10 8.55
C ALA A 89 -2.81 33.84 7.77
N ARG A 90 -2.89 35.16 7.74
CA ARG A 90 -1.91 36.01 7.05
C ARG A 90 -1.21 36.93 8.05
N LEU A 91 0.09 37.09 7.88
CA LEU A 91 0.83 38.12 8.59
C LEU A 91 0.65 39.47 7.87
N TYR A 92 0.14 40.44 8.60
CA TYR A 92 0.12 41.81 8.10
C TYR A 92 1.48 42.48 8.34
N LYS A 93 1.74 43.53 7.56
CA LYS A 93 2.94 44.34 7.71
C LYS A 93 2.98 44.96 9.10
N MET A 94 4.07 44.78 9.81
CA MET A 94 4.28 45.44 11.11
C MET A 94 4.29 46.98 10.96
N ALA A 95 3.59 47.69 11.83
CA ALA A 95 3.57 49.15 11.83
C ALA A 95 4.92 49.73 12.28
N ASP A 96 5.53 49.15 13.31
CA ASP A 96 6.86 49.56 13.81
C ASP A 96 7.84 48.37 13.78
N ARG A 97 8.57 48.28 12.66
CA ARG A 97 9.55 47.22 12.43
C ARG A 97 10.81 47.35 13.26
N ASP A 98 11.13 48.56 13.64
CA ASP A 98 12.38 48.87 14.34
C ASP A 98 12.25 48.75 15.85
N ALA A 99 11.04 48.73 16.39
CA ALA A 99 10.76 48.53 17.81
C ALA A 99 10.81 47.08 18.24
N THR A 100 10.56 46.12 17.33
CA THR A 100 10.59 44.68 17.64
C THR A 100 12.02 44.19 17.67
N LYS A 101 12.50 43.78 18.84
CA LYS A 101 13.86 43.22 19.02
C LYS A 101 13.92 41.70 19.03
N ARG A 102 12.78 41.04 19.31
CA ARG A 102 12.71 39.56 19.38
C ARG A 102 11.43 39.01 18.76
N VAL A 103 11.55 37.88 18.14
CA VAL A 103 10.43 37.07 17.65
C VAL A 103 10.58 35.67 18.21
N ILE A 104 9.62 35.17 18.98
CA ILE A 104 9.61 33.83 19.54
C ILE A 104 8.51 33.01 18.86
N ILE A 105 8.89 31.97 18.16
CA ILE A 105 7.97 31.06 17.49
C ILE A 105 7.69 29.87 18.43
N HIS A 106 6.43 29.72 18.80
CA HIS A 106 5.97 28.60 19.61
C HIS A 106 5.40 27.51 18.74
N GLN A 107 6.01 26.32 18.76
CA GLN A 107 5.47 25.14 18.06
C GLN A 107 4.61 24.32 19.02
N PHE A 108 3.31 24.35 18.81
CA PHE A 108 2.37 23.38 19.33
C PHE A 108 1.91 22.53 18.14
N GLY A 109 2.26 21.25 18.11
CA GLY A 109 1.96 20.36 17.00
C GLY A 109 3.08 20.30 15.95
N ASN A 110 2.89 19.46 14.96
CA ASN A 110 3.86 19.19 13.90
C ASN A 110 3.80 20.24 12.80
N LEU A 111 4.38 21.41 13.01
CA LEU A 111 4.57 22.34 11.90
C LEU A 111 5.62 21.72 10.96
N PRO A 112 5.28 21.47 9.69
CA PRO A 112 6.23 20.93 8.73
C PRO A 112 7.49 21.83 8.63
N PRO A 113 8.70 21.26 8.54
CA PRO A 113 9.95 22.04 8.51
C PRO A 113 9.97 23.14 7.46
N GLU A 114 9.39 22.90 6.29
CA GLU A 114 9.29 23.88 5.21
C GLU A 114 8.37 25.05 5.54
N LYS A 115 7.27 24.82 6.27
CA LYS A 115 6.40 25.90 6.75
C LYS A 115 7.11 26.72 7.84
N ALA A 116 7.82 26.06 8.75
CA ALA A 116 8.62 26.74 9.75
C ALA A 116 9.69 27.64 9.12
N LYS A 117 10.42 27.14 8.12
CA LYS A 117 11.41 27.93 7.38
C LYS A 117 10.80 29.18 6.74
N ARG A 118 9.72 29.01 5.97
CA ARG A 118 9.04 30.14 5.32
C ARG A 118 8.53 31.19 6.31
N LEU A 119 8.00 30.71 7.46
CA LEU A 119 7.55 31.59 8.54
C LEU A 119 8.71 32.41 9.09
N ILE A 120 9.85 31.78 9.38
CA ILE A 120 11.05 32.45 9.90
C ILE A 120 11.51 33.56 8.95
N VAL A 121 11.61 33.26 7.65
CA VAL A 121 12.02 34.24 6.66
C VAL A 121 10.98 35.38 6.52
N ALA A 122 9.68 35.06 6.52
CA ALA A 122 8.63 36.06 6.47
C ALA A 122 8.67 37.00 7.70
N LEU A 123 8.95 36.46 8.89
CA LEU A 123 9.11 37.22 10.12
C LEU A 123 10.37 38.12 10.09
N HIS A 124 11.48 37.55 9.59
CA HIS A 124 12.71 38.36 9.43
C HIS A 124 12.53 39.51 8.43
N GLN A 125 11.83 39.26 7.32
CA GLN A 125 11.48 40.35 6.37
C GLN A 125 10.59 41.43 6.98
N GLN A 126 9.73 41.03 7.93
CA GLN A 126 8.86 42.00 8.67
C GLN A 126 9.62 42.72 9.78
N ALA A 127 10.54 42.07 10.46
CA ALA A 127 11.35 42.60 11.55
C ALA A 127 12.84 42.30 11.35
N PRO A 128 13.55 42.97 10.43
CA PRO A 128 14.91 42.57 10.00
C PRO A 128 15.99 42.78 11.08
N ARG A 129 15.70 43.50 12.16
CA ARG A 129 16.63 43.66 13.29
C ARG A 129 16.31 42.80 14.48
N ALA A 130 15.21 41.99 14.42
CA ALA A 130 14.80 41.14 15.50
C ALA A 130 15.54 39.78 15.44
N GLU A 131 15.98 39.30 16.61
CA GLU A 131 16.45 37.95 16.77
C GLU A 131 15.27 36.97 16.81
N ILE A 132 15.32 35.88 16.05
CA ILE A 132 14.25 34.89 15.95
C ILE A 132 14.62 33.66 16.76
N TYR A 133 13.76 33.27 17.69
CA TYR A 133 13.92 32.10 18.54
C TYR A 133 12.81 31.08 18.29
N GLN A 134 13.16 29.82 18.22
CA GLN A 134 12.23 28.70 18.12
C GLN A 134 12.03 28.06 19.50
N GLY A 135 10.77 28.00 19.96
CA GLY A 135 10.42 27.30 21.21
C GLY A 135 10.33 25.79 21.04
N HIS A 136 10.83 25.02 21.99
CA HIS A 136 10.73 23.57 22.05
C HIS A 136 9.71 23.12 23.08
N GLN A 137 8.97 22.03 22.79
CA GLN A 137 8.04 21.41 23.75
C GLN A 137 8.73 20.52 24.78
N ASP A 138 9.95 20.09 24.51
CA ASP A 138 10.68 19.20 25.41
C ASP A 138 11.08 19.91 26.71
N GLN A 139 10.61 19.40 27.83
CA GLN A 139 10.89 19.95 29.17
C GLN A 139 12.38 19.89 29.55
N ASN A 140 13.17 19.04 28.86
CA ASN A 140 14.58 18.84 29.13
C ASN A 140 15.50 19.61 28.17
N ALA A 141 14.98 20.22 27.12
CA ALA A 141 15.73 21.05 26.18
C ALA A 141 15.71 22.51 26.60
N LYS A 142 16.70 23.30 26.17
CA LYS A 142 16.63 24.75 26.31
C LYS A 142 15.33 25.22 25.64
N PRO A 143 14.49 26.03 26.33
CA PRO A 143 13.13 26.34 25.83
C PRO A 143 13.14 27.16 24.55
N TRP A 144 14.24 27.86 24.27
CA TRP A 144 14.42 28.70 23.10
C TRP A 144 15.74 28.43 22.40
N GLN A 145 15.72 28.29 21.10
CA GLN A 145 16.90 28.17 20.30
C GLN A 145 16.95 29.32 19.30
N LEU A 146 18.06 30.04 19.25
CA LEU A 146 18.30 31.08 18.24
C LEU A 146 18.34 30.45 16.86
N VAL A 147 17.62 31.03 15.91
CA VAL A 147 17.53 30.53 14.54
C VAL A 147 18.47 31.37 13.67
N ASP A 148 19.36 30.72 12.94
CA ASP A 148 20.15 31.37 11.90
C ASP A 148 19.26 31.59 10.66
N VAL A 149 18.84 32.82 10.47
CA VAL A 149 17.92 33.20 9.40
C VAL A 149 18.60 33.12 8.04
N VAL A 150 19.90 33.28 7.96
CA VAL A 150 20.66 33.24 6.68
C VAL A 150 20.54 31.88 6.03
N ASP A 151 20.60 30.80 6.81
CA ASP A 151 20.43 29.43 6.29
C ASP A 151 19.01 29.20 5.72
N PHE A 152 18.01 29.87 6.25
CA PHE A 152 16.62 29.77 5.77
C PHE A 152 16.36 30.63 4.54
N GLU A 153 16.94 31.82 4.44
CA GLU A 153 16.80 32.70 3.25
C GLU A 153 17.37 32.05 2.00
N GLN A 154 18.51 31.37 2.11
CA GLN A 154 19.13 30.65 0.99
C GLN A 154 18.26 29.49 0.48
N SER A 155 17.36 28.95 1.28
CA SER A 155 16.48 27.84 0.91
C SER A 155 15.16 28.30 0.25
N LEU A 156 14.86 29.58 0.21
CA LEU A 156 13.66 30.13 -0.42
C LEU A 156 13.95 30.68 -1.81
N VAL A 157 13.05 30.38 -2.74
CA VAL A 157 13.10 31.01 -4.08
C VAL A 157 12.75 32.49 -3.91
N ALA A 158 13.66 33.36 -4.30
CA ALA A 158 13.47 34.81 -4.25
C ALA A 158 12.15 35.20 -4.95
N GLY A 159 11.30 35.94 -4.27
CA GLY A 159 10.10 36.53 -4.85
C GLY A 159 8.74 35.95 -4.41
N LYS A 160 8.69 34.96 -3.52
CA LYS A 160 7.38 34.57 -2.93
C LYS A 160 6.93 35.57 -1.87
N PRO A 161 5.70 36.12 -1.94
CA PRO A 161 5.21 37.04 -0.93
C PRO A 161 5.01 36.29 0.41
N PRO A 162 5.16 36.96 1.55
CA PRO A 162 4.96 36.38 2.89
C PRO A 162 3.62 35.67 3.07
N ASP A 163 2.58 36.14 2.39
CA ASP A 163 1.24 35.55 2.40
C ASP A 163 1.19 34.10 1.91
N ASP A 164 2.13 33.66 1.08
CA ASP A 164 2.18 32.30 0.58
C ASP A 164 2.60 31.28 1.65
N VAL A 165 3.20 31.74 2.73
CA VAL A 165 3.59 30.90 3.89
C VAL A 165 2.37 30.29 4.58
N PHE A 166 1.25 30.98 4.51
CA PHE A 166 0.02 30.62 5.23
C PHE A 166 -1.02 29.92 4.35
N LYS A 167 -0.74 29.76 3.07
CA LYS A 167 -1.63 28.96 2.21
C LYS A 167 -1.42 27.47 2.52
N PRO A 168 -2.50 26.66 2.68
CA PRO A 168 -2.34 25.22 2.84
C PRO A 168 -1.57 24.69 1.63
N ASP A 169 -0.46 24.00 1.88
CA ASP A 169 0.32 23.41 0.81
C ASP A 169 -0.56 22.42 0.05
N LYS A 170 -0.85 22.75 -1.19
CA LYS A 170 -1.09 21.70 -2.17
C LYS A 170 0.20 20.90 -2.18
N VAL A 171 0.10 19.58 -1.91
CA VAL A 171 1.22 18.66 -1.90
C VAL A 171 2.25 19.10 -2.94
N ALA A 172 3.36 19.64 -2.48
CA ALA A 172 4.44 20.01 -3.37
C ALA A 172 5.11 18.72 -3.81
N PRO A 173 5.14 18.41 -5.11
CA PRO A 173 6.06 17.40 -5.58
C PRO A 173 7.46 17.85 -5.19
N LEU A 174 8.28 16.90 -4.80
CA LEU A 174 9.67 17.01 -4.38
C LEU A 174 10.43 18.20 -5.02
N HIS A 175 10.49 19.32 -4.29
CA HIS A 175 11.39 20.42 -4.58
C HIS A 175 12.44 20.52 -3.49
N LEU A 176 13.37 19.58 -3.48
CA LEU A 176 14.65 19.73 -2.81
C LEU A 176 15.73 19.79 -3.87
N VAL A 177 15.78 20.93 -4.54
CA VAL A 177 17.06 21.34 -5.13
C VAL A 177 17.74 22.18 -4.07
N GLN A 178 18.70 21.61 -3.35
CA GLN A 178 19.75 22.40 -2.75
C GLN A 178 20.36 23.22 -3.86
N ASN A 179 20.23 24.53 -3.82
CA ASN A 179 20.91 25.42 -4.72
C ASN A 179 22.41 25.37 -4.40
N ASP A 180 23.10 24.45 -5.05
CA ASP A 180 24.54 24.63 -5.28
C ASP A 180 24.71 25.94 -6.08
N PRO A 181 25.49 26.92 -5.63
CA PRO A 181 25.66 28.22 -6.32
C PRO A 181 26.18 28.12 -7.76
N ALA A 182 26.44 26.92 -8.27
CA ALA A 182 26.81 26.62 -9.65
C ALA A 182 25.61 26.26 -10.56
N GLN A 183 24.36 26.24 -10.08
CA GLN A 183 23.20 25.90 -10.91
C GLN A 183 22.54 27.16 -11.48
N GLN A 184 23.14 27.67 -12.54
CA GLN A 184 22.37 28.37 -13.58
C GLN A 184 21.22 27.46 -14.01
N GLY A 185 19.98 27.98 -14.11
CA GLY A 185 18.80 27.24 -14.58
C GLY A 185 19.11 26.39 -15.83
N PRO A 186 18.29 25.37 -16.18
CA PRO A 186 18.60 24.46 -17.25
C PRO A 186 18.98 25.25 -18.50
N THR A 187 20.22 25.09 -18.93
CA THR A 187 20.76 25.83 -20.09
C THR A 187 19.98 25.35 -21.32
N LEU A 188 19.17 26.25 -21.87
CA LEU A 188 18.39 25.96 -23.07
C LEU A 188 19.36 25.67 -24.24
N PRO A 189 19.05 24.70 -25.10
CA PRO A 189 19.88 24.46 -26.29
C PRO A 189 19.93 25.67 -27.20
N ALA A 190 21.04 25.83 -27.93
CA ALA A 190 21.19 26.91 -28.90
C ALA A 190 20.01 26.95 -29.88
N GLY A 191 19.46 28.13 -30.13
CA GLY A 191 18.29 28.33 -30.98
C GLY A 191 16.93 28.11 -30.30
N PHE A 192 16.91 27.89 -28.98
CA PHE A 192 15.68 27.83 -28.20
C PHE A 192 15.72 28.83 -27.05
N GLU A 193 14.58 29.48 -26.75
CA GLU A 193 14.44 30.45 -25.72
C GLU A 193 13.00 30.49 -25.19
N VAL A 194 12.83 30.79 -23.89
CA VAL A 194 11.51 31.07 -23.34
C VAL A 194 11.22 32.57 -23.45
N ARG A 195 10.23 32.94 -24.20
CA ARG A 195 9.78 34.31 -24.44
C ARG A 195 8.28 34.44 -24.17
N ALA A 196 7.86 35.46 -23.44
CA ALA A 196 6.45 35.72 -23.11
C ALA A 196 5.70 34.45 -22.67
N SER A 197 6.27 33.66 -21.75
CA SER A 197 5.72 32.39 -21.25
C SER A 197 5.47 31.32 -22.33
N ARG A 198 6.29 31.34 -23.40
CA ARG A 198 6.28 30.35 -24.48
C ARG A 198 7.70 29.87 -24.76
N LEU A 199 7.85 28.57 -25.00
CA LEU A 199 9.06 28.00 -25.56
C LEU A 199 9.08 28.36 -27.06
N CYS A 200 10.10 29.07 -27.49
CA CYS A 200 10.27 29.52 -28.85
C CYS A 200 11.51 28.90 -29.49
N VAL A 201 11.48 28.72 -30.82
CA VAL A 201 12.62 28.31 -31.64
C VAL A 201 12.99 29.43 -32.61
N LEU A 202 14.28 29.70 -32.76
CA LEU A 202 14.77 30.64 -33.77
C LEU A 202 14.76 29.99 -35.14
N MET A 203 14.03 30.60 -36.08
CA MET A 203 13.91 30.09 -37.47
C MET A 203 14.20 31.17 -38.46
N THR A 204 14.80 30.80 -39.58
CA THR A 204 14.94 31.68 -40.74
C THR A 204 13.67 31.58 -41.61
N ILE A 205 12.97 32.69 -41.72
CA ILE A 205 11.75 32.82 -42.55
C ILE A 205 12.08 33.64 -43.80
N GLY A 206 11.56 33.20 -44.93
CA GLY A 206 11.83 33.83 -46.25
C GLY A 206 13.00 33.13 -46.97
N ARG A 207 13.34 33.61 -48.17
CA ARG A 207 14.42 33.11 -49.04
C ARG A 207 15.20 34.29 -49.62
N GLY A 208 16.52 34.09 -49.84
CA GLY A 208 17.39 35.10 -50.44
C GLY A 208 17.48 36.36 -49.59
N GLU A 209 17.45 37.54 -50.19
CA GLU A 209 17.53 38.83 -49.50
C GLU A 209 16.40 39.13 -48.52
N ASN A 210 15.26 38.41 -48.61
CA ASN A 210 14.14 38.52 -47.69
C ASN A 210 14.21 37.53 -46.51
N ALA A 211 15.31 36.82 -46.34
CA ALA A 211 15.46 35.91 -45.23
C ALA A 211 15.66 36.67 -43.90
N ARG A 212 14.83 36.45 -42.92
CA ARG A 212 14.91 37.03 -41.58
C ARG A 212 14.87 35.95 -40.51
N GLN A 213 15.54 36.18 -39.43
CA GLN A 213 15.44 35.33 -38.24
C GLN A 213 14.27 35.76 -37.36
N GLU A 214 13.42 34.80 -36.98
CA GLU A 214 12.25 35.04 -36.15
C GLU A 214 12.08 33.96 -35.09
N TRP A 215 11.68 34.39 -33.91
CA TRP A 215 11.37 33.50 -32.81
C TRP A 215 9.91 32.98 -32.93
N ILE A 216 9.75 31.71 -33.17
CA ILE A 216 8.45 31.08 -33.35
C ILE A 216 8.09 30.33 -32.07
N PRO A 217 6.93 30.64 -31.45
CA PRO A 217 6.45 29.89 -30.29
C PRO A 217 6.02 28.48 -30.68
N ILE A 218 6.53 27.45 -29.98
CA ILE A 218 6.29 26.05 -30.34
C ILE A 218 5.52 25.29 -29.22
N ALA A 219 5.65 25.70 -27.97
CA ALA A 219 4.96 25.09 -26.83
C ALA A 219 4.88 26.02 -25.61
N SER A 220 4.11 25.65 -24.60
CA SER A 220 4.32 26.17 -23.24
C SER A 220 5.68 25.71 -22.72
N PRO A 221 6.29 26.42 -21.76
CA PRO A 221 7.59 26.03 -21.20
C PRO A 221 7.56 24.59 -20.66
N VAL A 222 8.49 23.78 -21.14
CA VAL A 222 8.80 22.44 -20.61
C VAL A 222 10.29 22.42 -20.30
N HIS A 223 10.63 22.19 -19.06
CA HIS A 223 12.02 22.14 -18.60
C HIS A 223 12.51 20.69 -18.57
N VAL A 224 13.75 20.47 -19.01
CA VAL A 224 14.45 19.18 -18.91
C VAL A 224 15.39 19.28 -17.69
N LEU A 225 14.99 18.68 -16.58
CA LEU A 225 15.69 18.81 -15.30
C LEU A 225 16.85 17.84 -15.14
N ALA A 226 16.71 16.62 -15.67
CA ALA A 226 17.71 15.56 -15.52
C ALA A 226 17.73 14.62 -16.72
N GLU A 227 18.86 13.97 -16.93
CA GLU A 227 18.97 12.74 -17.71
C GLU A 227 18.61 11.55 -16.83
N THR A 228 17.83 10.63 -17.37
CA THR A 228 17.40 9.42 -16.64
C THR A 228 17.94 8.17 -17.31
N ALA A 229 18.34 7.17 -16.54
CA ALA A 229 18.73 5.84 -17.00
C ALA A 229 18.50 4.82 -15.87
N ASP A 230 18.44 3.53 -16.22
CA ASP A 230 18.43 2.47 -15.21
C ASP A 230 19.82 2.31 -14.55
N GLU A 231 19.93 1.48 -13.51
CA GLU A 231 21.17 1.22 -12.79
C GLU A 231 22.28 0.62 -13.70
N GLN A 232 21.90 -0.04 -14.79
CA GLN A 232 22.84 -0.61 -15.78
C GLN A 232 23.20 0.38 -16.90
N GLY A 233 22.74 1.64 -16.82
CA GLY A 233 22.98 2.66 -17.84
C GLY A 233 22.22 2.41 -19.14
N ARG A 234 20.99 1.88 -19.06
CA ARG A 234 20.08 1.63 -20.20
C ARG A 234 18.77 2.40 -19.99
N GLY A 235 17.88 2.35 -20.96
CA GLY A 235 16.56 2.96 -20.84
C GLY A 235 16.59 4.48 -20.70
N TYR A 236 17.54 5.15 -21.37
CA TYR A 236 17.73 6.59 -21.27
C TYR A 236 16.45 7.38 -21.50
N GLY A 237 16.26 8.41 -20.68
CA GLY A 237 15.12 9.32 -20.71
C GLY A 237 15.49 10.75 -20.32
N ARG A 238 14.46 11.55 -20.14
CA ARG A 238 14.51 12.94 -19.68
C ARG A 238 13.48 13.15 -18.59
N LEU A 239 13.87 13.73 -17.46
CA LEU A 239 12.93 14.25 -16.49
C LEU A 239 12.42 15.60 -16.97
N LEU A 240 11.15 15.64 -17.35
CA LEU A 240 10.44 16.83 -17.80
C LEU A 240 9.68 17.46 -16.65
N GLU A 241 9.63 18.80 -16.64
CA GLU A 241 8.80 19.58 -15.72
C GLU A 241 8.06 20.68 -16.47
N TRP A 242 6.78 20.90 -16.12
CA TRP A 242 5.96 21.98 -16.65
C TRP A 242 4.87 22.39 -15.66
N GLN A 243 4.23 23.53 -15.91
CA GLN A 243 3.03 23.94 -15.19
C GLN A 243 1.78 23.62 -16.02
N ASP A 244 0.79 23.00 -15.38
CA ASP A 244 -0.51 22.78 -16.01
C ASP A 244 -1.35 24.08 -16.02
N SER A 245 -2.53 24.05 -16.70
CA SER A 245 -3.43 25.20 -16.80
C SER A 245 -3.96 25.70 -15.45
N ALA A 246 -3.87 24.91 -14.39
CA ALA A 246 -4.22 25.31 -13.02
C ALA A 246 -3.01 25.79 -12.20
N GLY A 247 -1.83 25.95 -12.83
CA GLY A 247 -0.59 26.38 -12.19
C GLY A 247 0.09 25.30 -11.35
N ARG A 248 -0.31 24.04 -11.45
CA ARG A 248 0.31 22.96 -10.71
C ARG A 248 1.55 22.46 -11.45
N VAL A 249 2.63 22.25 -10.73
CA VAL A 249 3.85 21.67 -11.29
C VAL A 249 3.61 20.19 -11.57
N ARG A 250 4.00 19.74 -12.79
CA ARG A 250 3.94 18.38 -13.25
C ARG A 250 5.33 17.90 -13.62
N GLN A 251 5.64 16.66 -13.30
CA GLN A 251 6.89 16.02 -13.70
C GLN A 251 6.63 14.68 -14.35
N TRP A 252 7.47 14.33 -15.31
CA TRP A 252 7.42 13.05 -15.99
C TRP A 252 8.82 12.61 -16.42
N ALA A 253 9.27 11.43 -15.96
CA ALA A 253 10.45 10.79 -16.52
C ALA A 253 10.07 10.13 -17.85
N MET A 254 10.27 10.83 -18.93
CA MET A 254 9.93 10.45 -20.30
C MET A 254 11.06 9.61 -20.92
N PRO A 255 10.82 8.37 -21.36
CA PRO A 255 11.82 7.62 -22.14
C PRO A 255 12.11 8.29 -23.48
N VAL A 256 13.39 8.52 -23.80
CA VAL A 256 13.78 9.14 -25.08
C VAL A 256 13.30 8.31 -26.29
N ARG A 257 13.25 6.98 -26.15
CA ARG A 257 12.69 6.09 -27.18
C ARG A 257 11.28 6.43 -27.60
N SER A 258 10.48 7.06 -26.74
CA SER A 258 9.09 7.47 -27.05
C SER A 258 8.99 8.63 -28.04
N LEU A 259 10.11 9.36 -28.28
CA LEU A 259 10.16 10.42 -29.31
C LEU A 259 10.31 9.86 -30.73
N VAL A 260 10.70 8.58 -30.91
CA VAL A 260 10.98 7.99 -32.22
C VAL A 260 9.70 7.65 -32.99
N PRO A 261 8.70 6.92 -32.42
CA PRO A 261 7.50 6.58 -33.15
C PRO A 261 6.72 7.85 -33.55
N ARG A 262 6.29 7.92 -34.81
CA ARG A 262 5.45 9.01 -35.35
C ARG A 262 5.92 10.42 -35.01
N ASN A 263 7.26 10.62 -34.89
CA ASN A 263 7.88 11.90 -34.50
C ASN A 263 7.41 12.41 -33.12
N GLY A 264 7.22 11.52 -32.16
CA GLY A 264 6.89 11.85 -30.76
C GLY A 264 5.42 12.17 -30.51
N GLU A 265 4.50 11.83 -31.40
CA GLU A 265 3.05 12.12 -31.22
C GLU A 265 2.51 11.62 -29.87
N GLU A 266 2.94 10.43 -29.43
CA GLU A 266 2.53 9.85 -28.14
C GLU A 266 3.03 10.69 -26.95
N VAL A 267 4.24 11.25 -27.05
CA VAL A 267 4.81 12.14 -26.03
C VAL A 267 4.02 13.45 -25.94
N PHE A 268 3.71 14.04 -27.10
CA PHE A 268 2.99 15.31 -27.14
C PHE A 268 1.53 15.14 -26.70
N ALA A 269 0.89 14.05 -27.08
CA ALA A 269 -0.43 13.69 -26.56
C ALA A 269 -0.41 13.51 -25.03
N ALA A 270 0.59 12.81 -24.48
CA ALA A 270 0.73 12.63 -23.05
C ALA A 270 0.98 13.95 -22.30
N LEU A 271 1.75 14.88 -22.87
CA LEU A 271 1.98 16.22 -22.29
C LEU A 271 0.69 17.05 -22.26
N LEU A 272 -0.08 17.04 -23.36
CA LEU A 272 -1.36 17.74 -23.44
C LEU A 272 -2.40 17.14 -22.50
N ASP A 273 -2.49 15.81 -22.41
CA ASP A 273 -3.37 15.09 -21.49
C ASP A 273 -3.01 15.38 -20.03
N ALA A 274 -1.72 15.52 -19.74
CA ALA A 274 -1.20 15.92 -18.44
C ALA A 274 -1.29 17.44 -18.17
N GLY A 275 -1.98 18.18 -19.01
CA GLY A 275 -2.34 19.58 -18.81
C GLY A 275 -1.31 20.61 -19.29
N LEU A 276 -0.34 20.24 -20.16
CA LEU A 276 0.50 21.25 -20.79
C LEU A 276 -0.37 22.18 -21.64
N PRO A 277 -0.40 23.51 -21.36
CA PRO A 277 -1.44 24.38 -21.93
C PRO A 277 -1.41 24.53 -23.43
N PHE A 278 -0.24 24.38 -24.07
CA PHE A 278 -0.10 24.64 -25.51
C PHE A 278 1.05 23.86 -26.13
N ILE A 279 0.79 23.26 -27.30
CA ILE A 279 1.79 22.75 -28.25
C ILE A 279 1.33 23.14 -29.67
N ASP A 280 2.21 23.80 -30.45
CA ASP A 280 1.97 23.98 -31.86
C ASP A 280 2.37 22.72 -32.64
N LEU A 281 1.37 21.97 -33.09
CA LEU A 281 1.55 20.69 -33.78
C LEU A 281 2.29 20.83 -35.13
N SER A 282 2.28 22.03 -35.76
CA SER A 282 3.03 22.30 -36.96
C SER A 282 4.54 22.23 -36.71
N TYR A 283 4.98 22.51 -35.50
CA TYR A 283 6.36 22.51 -35.10
C TYR A 283 6.75 21.35 -34.14
N LYS A 284 5.94 20.27 -34.11
CA LYS A 284 6.19 19.10 -33.24
C LYS A 284 7.60 18.52 -33.34
N ARG A 285 8.19 18.51 -34.56
CA ARG A 285 9.58 18.07 -34.76
C ARG A 285 10.61 18.97 -34.06
N LYS A 286 10.32 20.28 -33.95
CA LYS A 286 11.19 21.23 -33.23
C LYS A 286 11.12 21.02 -31.73
N LEU A 287 9.90 20.74 -31.19
CA LEU A 287 9.75 20.37 -29.79
C LEU A 287 10.49 19.06 -29.46
N GLY A 288 10.35 18.05 -30.32
CA GLY A 288 11.13 16.79 -30.17
C GLY A 288 12.64 17.02 -30.21
N ALA A 289 13.13 17.87 -31.13
CA ALA A 289 14.55 18.25 -31.21
C ALA A 289 15.00 18.99 -29.95
N TYR A 290 14.20 19.88 -29.39
CA TYR A 290 14.46 20.55 -28.12
C TYR A 290 14.65 19.54 -27.00
N LEU A 291 13.70 18.62 -26.77
CA LEU A 291 13.75 17.62 -25.72
C LEU A 291 14.97 16.69 -25.83
N MET A 292 15.41 16.39 -27.05
CA MET A 292 16.59 15.57 -27.32
C MET A 292 17.91 16.34 -27.13
N SER A 293 17.96 17.61 -27.50
CA SER A 293 19.19 18.41 -27.48
C SER A 293 19.52 19.01 -26.10
N CYS A 294 18.56 19.00 -25.16
CA CYS A 294 18.83 19.41 -23.78
C CYS A 294 19.85 18.45 -23.14
N GLN A 295 20.88 19.04 -22.51
CA GLN A 295 21.97 18.32 -21.81
C GLN A 295 22.01 18.70 -20.33
N PRO A 296 21.07 18.18 -19.52
CA PRO A 296 21.07 18.46 -18.10
C PRO A 296 22.30 17.82 -17.43
N LYS A 297 22.87 18.50 -16.45
CA LYS A 297 24.01 17.98 -15.67
C LYS A 297 23.59 16.92 -14.65
N ARG A 298 22.36 17.03 -14.16
CA ARG A 298 21.77 16.11 -13.18
C ARG A 298 21.44 14.77 -13.83
N ARG A 299 21.74 13.68 -13.12
CA ARG A 299 21.35 12.32 -13.49
C ARG A 299 20.47 11.72 -12.39
N ILE A 300 19.46 10.97 -12.78
CA ILE A 300 18.52 10.28 -11.88
C ILE A 300 18.41 8.84 -12.34
N THR A 301 18.46 7.91 -11.40
CA THR A 301 18.19 6.49 -11.67
C THR A 301 16.69 6.31 -11.93
N CYS A 302 16.36 5.72 -13.06
CA CYS A 302 14.98 5.39 -13.38
C CYS A 302 14.70 3.93 -13.22
N VAL A 303 13.51 3.65 -12.68
CA VAL A 303 12.97 2.31 -12.50
C VAL A 303 11.68 2.15 -13.30
N GLU A 304 11.40 0.95 -13.79
CA GLU A 304 10.21 0.66 -14.60
C GLU A 304 9.04 0.12 -13.75
N ARG A 305 9.25 -0.07 -12.45
CA ARG A 305 8.26 -0.62 -11.51
C ARG A 305 8.14 0.26 -10.27
N THR A 306 6.94 0.34 -9.73
CA THR A 306 6.71 0.86 -8.38
C THR A 306 7.30 -0.10 -7.33
N GLY A 307 7.39 0.35 -6.09
CA GLY A 307 7.87 -0.46 -4.97
C GLY A 307 9.31 -0.14 -4.55
N TRP A 308 9.93 -1.05 -3.83
CA TRP A 308 11.25 -0.84 -3.25
C TRP A 308 12.39 -0.89 -4.27
N HIS A 309 13.25 0.12 -4.21
CA HIS A 309 14.52 0.23 -4.91
C HIS A 309 15.56 0.78 -3.92
N GLY A 310 16.44 -0.08 -3.41
CA GLY A 310 17.28 0.26 -2.28
C GLY A 310 16.43 0.64 -1.06
N HIS A 311 16.72 1.77 -0.45
CA HIS A 311 15.94 2.33 0.68
C HIS A 311 14.90 3.37 0.22
N ALA A 312 14.55 3.40 -1.06
CA ALA A 312 13.46 4.23 -1.57
C ALA A 312 12.27 3.38 -2.00
N TYR A 313 11.07 3.80 -1.64
CA TYR A 313 9.83 3.26 -2.18
C TYR A 313 9.31 4.18 -3.29
N VAL A 314 9.30 3.69 -4.53
CA VAL A 314 9.01 4.48 -5.72
C VAL A 314 7.55 4.34 -6.13
N LEU A 315 6.88 5.48 -6.30
CA LEU A 315 5.50 5.63 -6.75
C LEU A 315 5.46 6.46 -8.06
N PRO A 316 4.32 6.49 -8.77
CA PRO A 316 4.14 7.42 -9.87
C PRO A 316 4.25 8.88 -9.41
N GLY A 317 5.34 9.55 -9.80
CA GLY A 317 5.60 10.96 -9.48
C GLY A 317 6.14 11.23 -8.07
N GLU A 318 6.43 10.22 -7.27
CA GLU A 318 6.91 10.36 -5.89
C GLU A 318 7.87 9.21 -5.54
N ALA A 319 8.86 9.47 -4.71
CA ALA A 319 9.65 8.45 -4.03
C ALA A 319 9.74 8.79 -2.54
N ILE A 320 9.78 7.78 -1.66
CA ILE A 320 9.76 7.92 -0.20
C ILE A 320 10.95 7.18 0.38
N GLY A 321 11.72 7.82 1.22
CA GLY A 321 12.86 7.22 1.93
C GLY A 321 14.18 7.96 1.72
N PRO A 322 15.27 7.50 2.35
CA PRO A 322 16.58 8.16 2.27
C PRO A 322 17.14 8.29 0.85
N ASP A 323 16.89 7.30 -0.02
CA ASP A 323 17.41 7.26 -1.40
C ASP A 323 16.43 7.90 -2.41
N ALA A 324 15.37 8.57 -1.95
CA ALA A 324 14.26 9.07 -2.78
C ALA A 324 14.69 10.10 -3.83
N GLU A 325 15.67 10.96 -3.51
CA GLU A 325 16.13 12.04 -4.41
C GLU A 325 16.83 11.54 -5.68
N GLY A 326 17.35 10.31 -5.62
CA GLY A 326 18.13 9.71 -6.70
C GLY A 326 17.36 8.79 -7.62
N VAL A 327 16.07 8.51 -7.35
CA VAL A 327 15.30 7.48 -8.06
C VAL A 327 13.92 7.98 -8.46
N MET A 328 13.43 7.55 -9.64
CA MET A 328 12.10 7.92 -10.15
C MET A 328 11.52 6.82 -11.04
N LEU A 329 10.18 6.71 -11.05
CA LEU A 329 9.46 5.82 -11.97
C LEU A 329 9.47 6.41 -13.39
N GLN A 330 9.94 5.63 -14.36
CA GLN A 330 9.92 5.98 -15.77
C GLN A 330 8.83 5.17 -16.50
N THR A 331 7.88 5.89 -17.11
CA THR A 331 6.74 5.28 -17.82
C THR A 331 6.68 5.76 -19.27
N ALA A 332 6.11 4.93 -20.16
CA ALA A 332 5.98 5.26 -21.58
C ALA A 332 5.11 6.50 -21.82
N GLY A 333 4.11 6.75 -20.96
CA GLY A 333 3.26 7.93 -20.99
C GLY A 333 3.11 8.50 -19.56
N TYR A 334 2.62 9.71 -19.46
CA TYR A 334 2.27 10.28 -18.16
C TYR A 334 1.15 9.44 -17.52
N THR A 335 1.35 9.05 -16.29
CA THR A 335 0.35 8.24 -15.54
C THR A 335 0.02 8.96 -14.24
N ALA A 336 -1.25 9.30 -14.07
CA ALA A 336 -1.73 9.81 -12.79
C ALA A 336 -1.58 8.73 -11.71
N SER A 337 -1.20 9.13 -10.52
CA SER A 337 -1.04 8.22 -9.40
C SER A 337 -2.40 7.86 -8.79
N ASP A 338 -2.65 6.57 -8.59
CA ASP A 338 -3.77 6.10 -7.77
C ASP A 338 -3.44 6.17 -6.27
N PHE A 339 -2.18 6.40 -5.94
CA PHE A 339 -1.69 6.60 -4.56
C PHE A 339 -1.91 8.05 -4.13
N THR A 340 -3.17 8.43 -4.05
CA THR A 340 -3.57 9.79 -3.66
C THR A 340 -3.56 9.95 -2.14
N GLU A 341 -3.48 11.19 -1.67
CA GLU A 341 -3.48 11.51 -0.26
C GLU A 341 -4.55 12.55 0.07
N ARG A 342 -5.26 12.33 1.16
CA ARG A 342 -6.22 13.28 1.72
C ARG A 342 -6.37 13.08 3.22
N GLY A 343 -6.54 14.16 3.96
CA GLY A 343 -6.65 14.16 5.40
C GLY A 343 -5.30 14.12 6.10
N THR A 344 -5.27 13.56 7.30
CA THR A 344 -4.07 13.45 8.14
C THR A 344 -3.90 12.04 8.68
N LEU A 345 -2.69 11.67 9.10
CA LEU A 345 -2.48 10.37 9.76
C LEU A 345 -3.35 10.25 11.02
N ALA A 346 -3.42 11.29 11.85
CA ALA A 346 -4.25 11.29 13.04
C ALA A 346 -5.75 11.13 12.72
N GLY A 347 -6.23 11.80 11.66
CA GLY A 347 -7.61 11.62 11.17
C GLY A 347 -7.87 10.20 10.71
N TRP A 348 -6.94 9.61 9.92
CA TRP A 348 -7.06 8.21 9.49
C TRP A 348 -7.05 7.23 10.68
N GLN A 349 -6.21 7.49 11.70
CA GLN A 349 -6.17 6.69 12.93
C GLN A 349 -7.51 6.72 13.68
N GLN A 350 -8.08 7.92 13.86
CA GLN A 350 -9.30 8.10 14.65
C GLN A 350 -10.56 7.65 13.91
N GLU A 351 -10.63 7.90 12.61
CA GLU A 351 -11.85 7.72 11.83
C GLU A 351 -11.90 6.39 11.07
N VAL A 352 -10.73 5.78 10.76
CA VAL A 352 -10.65 4.51 10.03
C VAL A 352 -10.03 3.41 10.90
N ALA A 353 -8.79 3.59 11.37
CA ALA A 353 -8.08 2.53 12.07
C ALA A 353 -8.72 2.18 13.42
N ALA A 354 -9.22 3.15 14.19
CA ALA A 354 -9.89 2.91 15.46
C ALA A 354 -11.13 2.01 15.31
N LEU A 355 -11.86 2.12 14.21
CA LEU A 355 -13.01 1.27 13.91
C LEU A 355 -12.64 -0.19 13.63
N ALA A 356 -11.39 -0.48 13.37
CA ALA A 356 -10.92 -1.84 13.16
C ALA A 356 -10.65 -2.60 14.47
N VAL A 357 -10.45 -1.89 15.58
CA VAL A 357 -10.25 -2.51 16.89
C VAL A 357 -11.52 -3.28 17.27
N GLY A 358 -11.39 -4.57 17.58
CA GLY A 358 -12.52 -5.45 17.85
C GLY A 358 -13.14 -6.10 16.60
N ASN A 359 -12.87 -5.60 15.39
CA ASN A 359 -13.40 -6.09 14.11
C ASN A 359 -12.34 -6.91 13.37
N THR A 360 -12.38 -8.23 13.46
CA THR A 360 -11.29 -9.10 13.02
C THR A 360 -11.03 -9.05 11.52
N ARG A 361 -12.06 -9.02 10.68
CA ARG A 361 -11.92 -8.95 9.22
C ARG A 361 -11.36 -7.61 8.78
N LEU A 362 -11.79 -6.52 9.40
CA LEU A 362 -11.34 -5.17 9.11
C LEU A 362 -9.89 -4.98 9.58
N CYS A 363 -9.56 -5.35 10.82
CA CYS A 363 -8.20 -5.30 11.34
C CYS A 363 -7.23 -6.13 10.48
N PHE A 364 -7.64 -7.33 10.08
CA PHE A 364 -6.87 -8.20 9.21
C PHE A 364 -6.64 -7.59 7.82
N ALA A 365 -7.66 -6.98 7.21
CA ALA A 365 -7.55 -6.34 5.90
C ALA A 365 -6.62 -5.11 5.91
N LEU A 366 -6.68 -4.29 6.97
CA LEU A 366 -5.74 -3.18 7.16
C LEU A 366 -4.31 -3.69 7.41
N SER A 367 -4.14 -4.74 8.22
CA SER A 367 -2.84 -5.38 8.44
C SER A 367 -2.26 -5.97 7.13
N LEU A 368 -3.13 -6.52 6.26
CA LEU A 368 -2.74 -7.02 4.95
C LEU A 368 -2.20 -5.90 4.05
N ALA A 369 -2.76 -4.69 4.15
CA ALA A 369 -2.26 -3.54 3.44
C ALA A 369 -0.82 -3.18 3.87
N PHE A 370 -0.50 -3.27 5.16
CA PHE A 370 0.86 -3.06 5.66
C PHE A 370 1.81 -4.24 5.39
N ALA A 371 1.28 -5.45 5.19
CA ALA A 371 2.08 -6.63 4.86
C ALA A 371 2.58 -6.63 3.41
N ALA A 372 1.83 -6.04 2.48
CA ALA A 372 2.16 -6.08 1.07
C ALA A 372 3.53 -5.48 0.72
N PRO A 373 3.94 -4.30 1.21
CA PRO A 373 5.27 -3.74 0.95
C PRO A 373 6.41 -4.53 1.62
N MET A 374 6.10 -5.45 2.55
CA MET A 374 7.11 -6.25 3.23
C MET A 374 7.52 -7.51 2.45
N LEU A 375 6.73 -7.96 1.47
CA LEU A 375 6.97 -9.23 0.76
C LEU A 375 8.38 -9.35 0.18
N SER A 376 8.83 -8.34 -0.56
CA SER A 376 10.16 -8.32 -1.18
C SER A 376 11.25 -8.28 -0.12
N LEU A 377 11.04 -7.52 0.94
CA LEU A 377 12.02 -7.30 2.01
C LEU A 377 12.24 -8.54 2.89
N VAL A 378 11.21 -9.38 3.06
CA VAL A 378 11.32 -10.64 3.82
C VAL A 378 11.52 -11.87 2.94
N GLY A 379 11.54 -11.71 1.61
CA GLY A 379 11.77 -12.80 0.67
C GLY A 379 10.58 -13.76 0.50
N MET A 380 9.35 -13.32 0.79
CA MET A 380 8.15 -14.16 0.61
C MET A 380 7.58 -14.06 -0.81
N GLU A 381 6.92 -15.15 -1.25
CA GLU A 381 6.16 -15.21 -2.50
C GLU A 381 4.86 -14.40 -2.39
N GLY A 382 4.39 -13.87 -3.52
CA GLY A 382 3.09 -13.26 -3.66
C GLY A 382 1.92 -14.19 -3.35
N GLY A 383 0.72 -13.63 -3.31
CA GLY A 383 -0.52 -14.34 -3.05
C GLY A 383 -1.60 -13.40 -2.55
N GLY A 384 -2.69 -13.95 -2.01
CA GLY A 384 -3.75 -13.08 -1.51
C GLY A 384 -4.77 -13.79 -0.65
N PHE A 385 -5.74 -13.00 -0.25
CA PHE A 385 -6.89 -13.42 0.52
C PHE A 385 -8.16 -13.05 -0.23
N HIS A 386 -9.14 -13.92 -0.18
CA HIS A 386 -10.45 -13.73 -0.77
C HIS A 386 -11.51 -13.77 0.32
N LEU A 387 -12.21 -12.67 0.53
CA LEU A 387 -13.36 -12.58 1.43
C LEU A 387 -14.60 -13.13 0.72
N LYS A 388 -15.04 -14.30 1.18
CA LYS A 388 -16.23 -14.97 0.64
C LYS A 388 -17.41 -14.80 1.60
N GLY A 389 -18.58 -14.49 1.08
CA GLY A 389 -19.82 -14.39 1.85
C GLY A 389 -20.98 -13.87 1.03
N GLU A 390 -22.14 -13.75 1.65
CA GLU A 390 -23.37 -13.29 0.98
C GLU A 390 -23.29 -11.82 0.56
N SER A 391 -24.17 -11.41 -0.34
CA SER A 391 -24.32 -10.01 -0.71
C SER A 391 -24.67 -9.18 0.54
N THR A 392 -24.12 -7.97 0.64
CA THR A 392 -24.35 -7.03 1.76
C THR A 392 -23.62 -7.32 3.07
N ASP A 393 -22.77 -8.34 3.17
CA ASP A 393 -21.97 -8.66 4.37
C ASP A 393 -20.91 -7.63 4.75
N GLY A 394 -20.72 -6.56 3.97
CA GLY A 394 -19.69 -5.55 4.23
C GLY A 394 -18.31 -5.84 3.65
N LYS A 395 -18.15 -6.89 2.83
CA LYS A 395 -16.88 -7.27 2.16
C LYS A 395 -16.19 -6.12 1.41
N THR A 396 -16.96 -5.45 0.55
CA THR A 396 -16.48 -4.31 -0.24
C THR A 396 -16.07 -3.15 0.67
N THR A 397 -16.77 -2.91 1.78
CA THR A 397 -16.42 -1.87 2.76
C THR A 397 -15.08 -2.18 3.43
N VAL A 398 -14.87 -3.41 3.87
CA VAL A 398 -13.60 -3.88 4.46
C VAL A 398 -12.45 -3.72 3.46
N MET A 399 -12.65 -4.12 2.20
CA MET A 399 -11.64 -3.97 1.15
C MET A 399 -11.35 -2.49 0.85
N LYS A 400 -12.37 -1.62 0.79
CA LYS A 400 -12.19 -0.18 0.58
C LYS A 400 -11.46 0.48 1.73
N ALA A 401 -11.70 0.08 2.96
CA ALA A 401 -10.91 0.53 4.10
C ALA A 401 -9.43 0.13 3.96
N ALA A 402 -9.12 -1.09 3.51
CA ALA A 402 -7.74 -1.48 3.23
C ALA A 402 -7.12 -0.67 2.07
N ALA A 403 -7.90 -0.35 1.04
CA ALA A 403 -7.48 0.52 -0.06
C ALA A 403 -7.16 1.95 0.39
N SER A 404 -7.86 2.47 1.42
CA SER A 404 -7.63 3.81 1.98
C SER A 404 -6.22 3.99 2.57
N VAL A 405 -5.55 2.91 2.94
CA VAL A 405 -4.14 2.95 3.36
C VAL A 405 -3.28 3.58 2.27
N TYR A 406 -3.56 3.28 1.00
CA TYR A 406 -2.75 3.67 -0.16
C TYR A 406 -3.26 4.91 -0.89
N GLY A 407 -4.58 5.07 -1.00
CA GLY A 407 -5.18 6.15 -1.77
C GLY A 407 -6.70 6.17 -1.68
N HIS A 408 -7.34 7.00 -2.50
CA HIS A 408 -8.80 7.09 -2.53
C HIS A 408 -9.41 5.72 -2.86
N PRO A 409 -10.27 5.14 -1.99
CA PRO A 409 -10.74 3.77 -2.10
C PRO A 409 -11.29 3.40 -3.48
N ASP A 410 -12.17 4.22 -4.05
CA ASP A 410 -12.82 3.96 -5.35
C ASP A 410 -11.87 4.08 -6.56
N ARG A 411 -10.71 4.76 -6.41
CA ARG A 411 -9.70 4.87 -7.47
C ARG A 411 -8.64 3.80 -7.33
N TYR A 412 -8.31 3.45 -6.11
CA TYR A 412 -7.28 2.46 -5.82
C TYR A 412 -7.77 1.03 -6.03
N ALA A 413 -8.97 0.70 -5.54
CA ALA A 413 -9.61 -0.59 -5.76
C ALA A 413 -10.00 -0.75 -7.25
N GLN A 414 -9.92 -1.98 -7.72
CA GLN A 414 -10.30 -2.39 -9.07
C GLN A 414 -11.36 -3.47 -8.99
N THR A 415 -12.08 -3.73 -10.08
CA THR A 415 -12.97 -4.87 -10.15
C THR A 415 -12.34 -6.02 -10.92
N TRP A 416 -12.82 -7.23 -10.71
CA TRP A 416 -12.43 -8.38 -11.52
C TRP A 416 -12.93 -8.30 -12.97
N ARG A 417 -13.78 -7.32 -13.30
CA ARG A 417 -14.30 -7.09 -14.65
C ARG A 417 -13.23 -6.55 -15.59
N ALA A 418 -12.22 -7.36 -15.84
CA ALA A 418 -11.09 -7.00 -16.69
C ALA A 418 -10.55 -8.25 -17.39
N THR A 419 -9.99 -8.09 -18.58
CA THR A 419 -9.27 -9.19 -19.23
C THR A 419 -8.00 -9.55 -18.47
N GLY A 420 -7.53 -10.80 -18.55
CA GLY A 420 -6.29 -11.22 -17.92
C GLY A 420 -5.08 -10.32 -18.27
N ASN A 421 -5.05 -9.73 -19.45
CA ASN A 421 -4.01 -8.76 -19.86
C ASN A 421 -4.13 -7.41 -19.13
N ALA A 422 -5.35 -6.94 -18.89
CA ALA A 422 -5.58 -5.72 -18.13
C ALA A 422 -5.19 -5.91 -16.66
N ILE A 423 -5.57 -7.05 -16.06
CA ILE A 423 -5.17 -7.43 -14.69
C ILE A 423 -3.64 -7.53 -14.57
N GLU A 424 -2.93 -8.10 -15.57
CA GLU A 424 -1.46 -8.11 -15.63
C GLU A 424 -0.87 -6.68 -15.62
N GLY A 425 -1.51 -5.75 -16.33
CA GLY A 425 -1.12 -4.34 -16.35
C GLY A 425 -1.33 -3.67 -15.00
N ILE A 426 -2.45 -3.94 -14.34
CA ILE A 426 -2.79 -3.43 -13.02
C ILE A 426 -1.81 -3.99 -11.97
N ALA A 427 -1.58 -5.31 -11.96
CA ALA A 427 -0.68 -5.97 -11.03
C ALA A 427 0.76 -5.41 -11.09
N SER A 428 1.27 -5.14 -12.30
CA SER A 428 2.61 -4.56 -12.47
C SER A 428 2.75 -3.16 -11.88
N ARG A 429 1.65 -2.39 -11.77
CA ARG A 429 1.59 -1.07 -11.14
C ARG A 429 1.36 -1.12 -9.62
N ARG A 430 1.09 -2.30 -9.09
CA ARG A 430 0.91 -2.57 -7.65
C ARG A 430 2.05 -3.42 -7.09
N ASN A 431 3.23 -3.39 -7.73
CA ASN A 431 4.40 -4.10 -7.20
C ASN A 431 4.72 -3.58 -5.79
N ASP A 432 5.03 -4.50 -4.87
CA ASP A 432 5.25 -4.25 -3.43
C ASP A 432 4.08 -3.49 -2.75
N ALA A 433 2.84 -3.67 -3.24
CA ALA A 433 1.65 -3.03 -2.70
C ALA A 433 0.47 -4.01 -2.63
N LEU A 434 -0.61 -3.62 -1.97
CA LEU A 434 -1.85 -4.38 -1.95
C LEU A 434 -2.64 -4.14 -3.25
N LEU A 435 -3.06 -5.20 -3.93
CA LEU A 435 -4.02 -5.13 -5.02
C LEU A 435 -5.41 -5.48 -4.49
N CYS A 436 -6.34 -4.53 -4.53
CA CYS A 436 -7.74 -4.72 -4.16
C CYS A 436 -8.57 -5.04 -5.40
N LEU A 437 -9.29 -6.18 -5.41
CA LEU A 437 -10.10 -6.67 -6.52
C LEU A 437 -11.51 -7.01 -6.04
N ASP A 438 -12.48 -6.19 -6.40
CA ASP A 438 -13.88 -6.36 -5.99
C ASP A 438 -14.64 -7.28 -6.95
N GLU A 439 -15.59 -8.04 -6.41
CA GLU A 439 -16.59 -8.86 -7.09
C GLU A 439 -16.01 -9.91 -8.07
N LEU A 440 -15.52 -11.03 -7.50
CA LEU A 440 -14.97 -12.14 -8.29
C LEU A 440 -15.96 -12.69 -9.34
N GLY A 441 -17.26 -12.60 -9.07
CA GLY A 441 -18.30 -13.03 -10.00
C GLY A 441 -18.32 -12.32 -11.34
N GLU A 442 -17.68 -11.14 -11.45
CA GLU A 442 -17.55 -10.40 -12.71
C GLU A 442 -16.45 -10.96 -13.65
N LEU A 443 -15.56 -11.80 -13.16
CA LEU A 443 -14.55 -12.49 -13.97
C LEU A 443 -15.17 -13.73 -14.61
N ASP A 444 -14.79 -14.02 -15.87
CA ASP A 444 -15.18 -15.31 -16.49
C ASP A 444 -14.62 -16.47 -15.66
N GLY A 445 -15.50 -17.33 -15.15
CA GLY A 445 -15.11 -18.51 -14.33
C GLY A 445 -14.11 -19.42 -15.03
N ARG A 446 -14.06 -19.43 -16.37
CA ARG A 446 -13.08 -20.19 -17.16
C ARG A 446 -11.66 -19.63 -17.01
N GLU A 447 -11.49 -18.37 -16.73
CA GLU A 447 -10.18 -17.71 -16.56
C GLU A 447 -9.79 -17.56 -15.08
N ALA A 448 -10.75 -17.66 -14.14
CA ALA A 448 -10.59 -17.32 -12.74
C ALA A 448 -9.37 -17.99 -12.10
N GLY A 449 -9.25 -19.33 -12.25
CA GLY A 449 -8.11 -20.08 -11.70
C GLY A 449 -6.76 -19.66 -12.29
N GLN A 450 -6.70 -19.41 -13.61
CA GLN A 450 -5.46 -19.00 -14.27
C GLN A 450 -5.03 -17.58 -13.90
N VAL A 451 -5.97 -16.66 -13.80
CA VAL A 451 -5.70 -15.25 -13.43
C VAL A 451 -5.23 -15.17 -11.99
N ALA A 452 -5.92 -15.81 -11.05
CA ALA A 452 -5.49 -15.86 -9.66
C ALA A 452 -4.11 -16.51 -9.49
N TYR A 453 -3.83 -17.59 -10.23
CA TYR A 453 -2.52 -18.23 -10.24
C TYR A 453 -1.43 -17.30 -10.80
N MET A 454 -1.70 -16.59 -11.88
CA MET A 454 -0.81 -15.59 -12.48
C MET A 454 -0.49 -14.47 -11.48
N LEU A 455 -1.50 -13.91 -10.82
CA LEU A 455 -1.33 -12.86 -9.81
C LEU A 455 -0.39 -13.31 -8.68
N ALA A 456 -0.63 -14.50 -8.16
CA ALA A 456 0.15 -15.06 -7.05
C ALA A 456 1.58 -15.43 -7.45
N ASN A 457 1.80 -15.90 -8.69
CA ASN A 457 3.13 -16.21 -9.19
C ASN A 457 3.98 -14.99 -9.55
N GLY A 458 3.36 -13.81 -9.68
CA GLY A 458 4.08 -12.57 -9.91
C GLY A 458 4.72 -12.42 -11.29
N GLN A 459 4.24 -13.14 -12.31
CA GLN A 459 4.77 -13.10 -13.66
C GLN A 459 3.65 -13.10 -14.71
N GLY A 460 3.74 -12.15 -15.63
CA GLY A 460 2.85 -12.06 -16.78
C GLY A 460 3.12 -13.14 -17.86
N LYS A 461 2.26 -13.17 -18.85
CA LYS A 461 2.39 -14.07 -20.01
C LYS A 461 3.60 -13.66 -20.87
N GLY A 462 4.40 -14.63 -21.32
CA GLY A 462 5.44 -14.40 -22.32
C GLY A 462 4.79 -13.96 -23.66
N ARG A 463 5.36 -12.94 -24.29
CA ARG A 463 4.93 -12.42 -25.59
C ARG A 463 6.14 -12.23 -26.49
N SER A 464 5.99 -12.50 -27.78
CA SER A 464 7.00 -12.20 -28.78
C SER A 464 6.84 -10.78 -29.34
N LYS A 465 7.93 -10.13 -29.69
CA LYS A 465 7.96 -8.93 -30.52
C LYS A 465 7.66 -9.30 -31.98
N GLN A 466 7.44 -8.30 -32.84
CA GLN A 466 7.24 -8.52 -34.27
C GLN A 466 8.45 -9.16 -34.97
N ASP A 467 9.64 -8.98 -34.44
CA ASP A 467 10.90 -9.55 -34.91
C ASP A 467 11.18 -10.98 -34.40
N GLY A 468 10.24 -11.57 -33.62
CA GLY A 468 10.37 -12.90 -33.06
C GLY A 468 11.12 -12.97 -31.72
N GLU A 469 11.75 -11.88 -31.28
CA GLU A 469 12.36 -11.83 -29.93
C GLU A 469 11.32 -11.87 -28.83
N LEU A 470 11.70 -12.39 -27.66
CA LEU A 470 10.84 -12.36 -26.47
C LEU A 470 10.74 -10.92 -25.94
N ARG A 471 9.51 -10.47 -25.76
CA ARG A 471 9.25 -9.24 -24.99
C ARG A 471 9.56 -9.52 -23.52
N GLU A 472 10.19 -8.56 -22.84
CA GLU A 472 10.40 -8.66 -21.40
C GLU A 472 9.07 -8.92 -20.67
N ARG A 473 9.05 -9.96 -19.83
CA ARG A 473 7.85 -10.32 -19.08
C ARG A 473 7.66 -9.31 -17.96
N LYS A 474 6.44 -8.81 -17.82
CA LYS A 474 6.08 -8.06 -16.63
C LYS A 474 6.20 -8.97 -15.41
N ALA A 475 6.84 -8.48 -14.37
CA ALA A 475 6.98 -9.16 -13.10
C ALA A 475 6.52 -8.23 -11.98
N TRP A 476 5.96 -8.83 -10.94
CA TRP A 476 5.51 -8.11 -9.74
C TRP A 476 5.61 -9.01 -8.51
N ARG A 477 5.64 -8.41 -7.35
CA ARG A 477 5.48 -9.08 -6.07
C ARG A 477 4.42 -8.31 -5.29
N LEU A 478 3.29 -8.93 -5.01
CA LEU A 478 2.17 -8.25 -4.36
C LEU A 478 1.38 -9.22 -3.49
N LEU A 479 0.63 -8.67 -2.54
CA LEU A 479 -0.53 -9.31 -1.94
C LEU A 479 -1.79 -8.76 -2.61
N PHE A 480 -2.83 -9.59 -2.70
CA PHE A 480 -4.14 -9.11 -3.13
C PHE A 480 -5.22 -9.43 -2.11
N LEU A 481 -6.19 -8.54 -2.02
CA LEU A 481 -7.44 -8.72 -1.31
C LEU A 481 -8.57 -8.74 -2.33
N SER A 482 -9.32 -9.82 -2.33
CA SER A 482 -10.43 -10.04 -3.26
C SER A 482 -11.72 -10.24 -2.51
N THR A 483 -12.85 -9.92 -3.12
CA THR A 483 -14.19 -10.17 -2.58
C THR A 483 -15.05 -10.93 -3.57
N GLY A 484 -16.06 -11.63 -3.09
CA GLY A 484 -17.04 -12.32 -3.91
C GLY A 484 -18.03 -13.15 -3.08
N GLU A 485 -19.07 -13.65 -3.72
CA GLU A 485 -20.06 -14.52 -3.07
C GLU A 485 -19.61 -15.98 -3.08
N LEU A 486 -18.92 -16.41 -4.14
CA LEU A 486 -18.40 -17.76 -4.31
C LEU A 486 -16.90 -17.85 -4.01
N SER A 487 -16.46 -19.04 -3.64
CA SER A 487 -15.03 -19.32 -3.64
C SER A 487 -14.48 -19.30 -5.07
N LEU A 488 -13.17 -19.09 -5.21
CA LEU A 488 -12.50 -19.17 -6.52
C LEU A 488 -12.75 -20.51 -7.23
N GLU A 489 -12.82 -21.60 -6.44
CA GLU A 489 -13.02 -22.95 -6.94
C GLU A 489 -14.45 -23.17 -7.37
N ASP A 490 -15.41 -22.74 -6.57
CA ASP A 490 -16.83 -22.87 -6.90
C ASP A 490 -17.17 -22.03 -8.14
N HIS A 491 -16.56 -20.82 -8.24
CA HIS A 491 -16.71 -19.97 -9.42
C HIS A 491 -16.11 -20.61 -10.68
N ALA A 492 -14.93 -21.22 -10.61
CA ALA A 492 -14.35 -21.97 -11.73
C ALA A 492 -15.16 -23.24 -12.05
N ALA A 493 -15.64 -23.95 -11.04
CA ALA A 493 -16.44 -25.17 -11.21
C ALA A 493 -17.79 -24.88 -11.85
N SER A 494 -18.45 -23.75 -11.55
CA SER A 494 -19.69 -23.32 -12.21
C SER A 494 -19.52 -23.12 -13.72
N ALA A 495 -18.29 -22.80 -14.18
CA ALA A 495 -17.93 -22.71 -15.59
C ALA A 495 -17.33 -24.04 -16.16
N GLY A 496 -17.42 -25.15 -15.42
CA GLY A 496 -16.91 -26.46 -15.83
C GLY A 496 -15.38 -26.60 -15.80
N GLN A 497 -14.69 -25.71 -15.09
CA GLN A 497 -13.23 -25.70 -14.98
C GLN A 497 -12.76 -26.25 -13.62
N ARG A 498 -11.54 -26.75 -13.61
CA ARG A 498 -10.83 -27.10 -12.37
C ARG A 498 -9.73 -26.06 -12.10
N THR A 499 -9.63 -25.65 -10.86
CA THR A 499 -8.53 -24.77 -10.44
C THR A 499 -7.20 -25.51 -10.42
N PRO A 500 -6.08 -24.84 -10.77
CA PRO A 500 -4.75 -25.43 -10.68
C PRO A 500 -4.42 -25.88 -9.25
N ALA A 501 -3.69 -27.00 -9.12
CA ALA A 501 -3.20 -27.48 -7.84
C ALA A 501 -2.38 -26.39 -7.11
N GLY A 502 -2.55 -26.28 -5.81
CA GLY A 502 -1.84 -25.31 -4.97
C GLY A 502 -2.36 -23.87 -5.07
N ILE A 503 -3.50 -23.62 -5.73
CA ILE A 503 -4.14 -22.29 -5.72
C ILE A 503 -4.60 -21.91 -4.31
N ASP A 504 -5.08 -22.86 -3.53
CA ASP A 504 -5.59 -22.69 -2.15
C ASP A 504 -4.58 -22.06 -1.20
N VAL A 505 -3.29 -22.38 -1.37
CA VAL A 505 -2.23 -21.80 -0.54
C VAL A 505 -1.77 -20.44 -1.05
N ARG A 506 -2.15 -20.07 -2.26
CA ARG A 506 -1.82 -18.80 -2.90
C ARG A 506 -2.97 -17.79 -2.82
N THR A 507 -4.22 -18.29 -2.80
CA THR A 507 -5.44 -17.52 -2.65
C THR A 507 -6.24 -18.11 -1.50
N ILE A 508 -6.04 -17.58 -0.31
CA ILE A 508 -6.65 -18.09 0.93
C ILE A 508 -8.10 -17.59 1.00
N GLN A 509 -9.04 -18.52 1.02
CA GLN A 509 -10.48 -18.20 1.14
C GLN A 509 -10.81 -17.95 2.61
N LEU A 510 -11.36 -16.79 2.91
CA LEU A 510 -11.71 -16.40 4.27
C LEU A 510 -13.21 -16.02 4.32
N PRO A 511 -14.02 -16.68 5.16
CA PRO A 511 -15.41 -16.30 5.30
C PRO A 511 -15.52 -14.86 5.84
N SER A 512 -16.33 -14.03 5.18
CA SER A 512 -16.53 -12.63 5.57
C SER A 512 -17.39 -12.54 6.82
N ASP A 513 -18.42 -13.36 6.91
CA ASP A 513 -19.35 -13.34 8.04
C ASP A 513 -18.66 -13.75 9.34
N THR A 514 -18.89 -12.95 10.36
CA THR A 514 -18.39 -13.14 11.73
C THR A 514 -19.45 -13.71 12.67
N GLY A 515 -20.68 -13.91 12.18
CA GLY A 515 -21.80 -14.41 12.93
C GLY A 515 -22.56 -13.33 13.75
N GLN A 516 -22.25 -12.03 13.54
CA GLN A 516 -22.90 -10.92 14.25
C GLN A 516 -23.50 -9.89 13.28
N HIS A 517 -22.69 -9.09 12.65
CA HIS A 517 -23.09 -8.02 11.74
C HIS A 517 -22.39 -8.16 10.37
N GLY A 518 -22.44 -9.34 9.77
CA GLY A 518 -21.68 -9.67 8.58
C GLY A 518 -20.17 -9.66 8.87
N ALA A 519 -19.39 -8.84 8.18
CA ALA A 519 -17.94 -8.75 8.37
C ALA A 519 -17.50 -8.02 9.65
N PHE A 520 -18.45 -7.56 10.47
CA PHE A 520 -18.17 -6.75 11.66
C PHE A 520 -18.66 -7.45 12.93
N GLU A 521 -17.82 -7.45 13.97
CA GLU A 521 -18.17 -7.96 15.28
C GLU A 521 -18.64 -6.85 16.22
N TRP A 522 -18.06 -5.66 16.12
CA TRP A 522 -18.33 -4.53 16.99
C TRP A 522 -18.61 -3.25 16.22
N LEU A 523 -19.75 -2.63 16.52
CA LEU A 523 -20.25 -1.45 15.81
C LEU A 523 -19.82 -0.11 16.43
N HIS A 524 -18.95 -0.11 17.46
CA HIS A 524 -18.45 1.10 18.12
C HIS A 524 -19.56 2.08 18.55
N GLY A 525 -20.69 1.56 19.03
CA GLY A 525 -21.84 2.35 19.48
C GLY A 525 -22.78 2.83 18.38
N MET A 526 -22.58 2.42 17.13
CA MET A 526 -23.52 2.70 16.03
C MET A 526 -24.70 1.72 16.06
N ASP A 527 -25.85 2.17 15.55
CA ASP A 527 -27.13 1.45 15.68
C ASP A 527 -27.18 0.09 14.97
N ASN A 528 -26.50 -0.03 13.83
CA ASN A 528 -26.51 -1.24 12.99
C ASN A 528 -25.29 -1.31 12.05
N GLY A 529 -25.07 -2.50 11.47
CA GLY A 529 -23.95 -2.76 10.56
C GLY A 529 -23.96 -1.89 9.30
N ARG A 530 -25.10 -1.47 8.80
CA ARG A 530 -25.20 -0.56 7.65
C ARG A 530 -24.66 0.83 7.99
N THR A 531 -25.09 1.41 9.11
CA THR A 531 -24.61 2.71 9.59
C THR A 531 -23.09 2.67 9.80
N PHE A 532 -22.58 1.57 10.38
CA PHE A 532 -21.15 1.37 10.55
C PHE A 532 -20.42 1.33 9.19
N ALA A 533 -20.91 0.54 8.24
CA ALA A 533 -20.32 0.41 6.91
C ALA A 533 -20.32 1.74 6.13
N ASP A 534 -21.43 2.49 6.18
CA ASP A 534 -21.56 3.79 5.51
C ASP A 534 -20.62 4.83 6.15
N THR A 535 -20.48 4.83 7.48
CA THR A 535 -19.55 5.70 8.20
C THR A 535 -18.09 5.37 7.84
N LEU A 536 -17.71 4.09 7.91
CA LEU A 536 -16.34 3.65 7.57
C LEU A 536 -15.98 4.00 6.12
N LYS A 537 -16.94 3.87 5.19
CA LYS A 537 -16.75 4.26 3.79
C LYS A 537 -16.53 5.77 3.66
N ALA A 538 -17.40 6.59 4.24
CA ALA A 538 -17.25 8.04 4.20
C ALA A 538 -15.92 8.52 4.82
N ASN A 539 -15.53 7.94 5.93
CA ASN A 539 -14.26 8.22 6.59
C ASN A 539 -13.06 7.83 5.71
N SER A 540 -13.11 6.66 5.07
CA SER A 540 -12.05 6.20 4.15
C SER A 540 -11.91 7.09 2.92
N ASP A 541 -12.99 7.69 2.42
CA ASP A 541 -12.98 8.64 1.32
C ASP A 541 -12.35 9.99 1.72
N MET A 542 -12.49 10.39 2.99
CA MET A 542 -11.94 11.63 3.52
C MET A 542 -10.51 11.48 4.05
N GLN A 543 -10.17 10.31 4.57
CA GLN A 543 -8.87 10.00 5.19
C GLN A 543 -8.22 8.86 4.43
N HIS A 544 -7.28 9.15 3.53
CA HIS A 544 -6.60 8.12 2.75
C HIS A 544 -5.16 8.50 2.35
N GLY A 545 -4.32 7.48 2.15
CA GLY A 545 -2.95 7.60 1.63
C GLY A 545 -1.90 8.04 2.65
N THR A 546 -2.29 8.67 3.75
CA THR A 546 -1.39 9.16 4.80
C THR A 546 -0.72 8.04 5.58
N ALA A 547 -1.47 6.98 5.88
CA ALA A 547 -0.98 5.82 6.62
C ALA A 547 0.13 5.09 5.87
N PHE A 548 -0.01 4.89 4.57
CA PHE A 548 1.00 4.24 3.74
C PHE A 548 2.30 5.05 3.71
N ARG A 549 2.22 6.37 3.53
CA ARG A 549 3.41 7.22 3.50
C ARG A 549 4.14 7.24 4.83
N ALA A 550 3.40 7.35 5.94
CA ALA A 550 3.97 7.27 7.28
C ALA A 550 4.67 5.92 7.51
N TYR A 551 4.02 4.82 7.13
CA TYR A 551 4.57 3.48 7.26
C TYR A 551 5.84 3.28 6.43
N THR A 552 5.80 3.60 5.14
CA THR A 552 6.95 3.42 4.24
C THR A 552 8.12 4.33 4.61
N HIS A 553 7.85 5.55 5.07
CA HIS A 553 8.89 6.47 5.55
C HIS A 553 9.59 5.90 6.79
N ALA A 554 8.81 5.43 7.77
CA ALA A 554 9.36 4.82 8.98
C ALA A 554 10.16 3.54 8.66
N LEU A 555 9.65 2.70 7.77
CA LEU A 555 10.36 1.50 7.31
C LEU A 555 11.68 1.82 6.63
N ALA A 556 11.69 2.77 5.70
CA ALA A 556 12.87 3.13 4.94
C ALA A 556 13.99 3.68 5.82
N SER A 557 13.64 4.35 6.92
CA SER A 557 14.61 4.96 7.86
C SER A 557 15.44 3.94 8.64
N SER A 558 14.92 2.71 8.86
CA SER A 558 15.61 1.62 9.58
C SER A 558 15.24 0.25 9.00
N MET A 559 15.32 0.13 7.67
CA MET A 559 14.80 -1.00 6.92
C MET A 559 15.35 -2.36 7.39
N ASP A 560 16.66 -2.47 7.54
CA ASP A 560 17.32 -3.73 7.90
C ASP A 560 16.87 -4.23 9.28
N GLU A 561 16.80 -3.34 10.28
CA GLU A 561 16.36 -3.65 11.62
C GLU A 561 14.90 -4.14 11.63
N HIS A 562 14.02 -3.42 10.95
CA HIS A 562 12.60 -3.78 10.85
C HIS A 562 12.40 -5.11 10.11
N CYS A 563 13.16 -5.36 9.05
CA CYS A 563 13.09 -6.61 8.30
C CYS A 563 13.57 -7.82 9.10
N GLU A 564 14.67 -7.71 9.84
CA GLU A 564 15.19 -8.80 10.67
C GLU A 564 14.23 -9.12 11.83
N ARG A 565 13.73 -8.09 12.49
CA ARG A 565 12.71 -8.23 13.53
C ARG A 565 11.46 -8.91 12.98
N LEU A 566 10.96 -8.47 11.84
CA LEU A 566 9.76 -9.04 11.22
C LEU A 566 9.96 -10.51 10.86
N ARG A 567 11.11 -10.91 10.30
CA ARG A 567 11.43 -12.32 10.01
C ARG A 567 11.40 -13.17 11.27
N THR A 568 11.93 -12.66 12.37
CA THR A 568 11.95 -13.34 13.67
C THR A 568 10.52 -13.52 14.21
N GLU A 569 9.74 -12.45 14.24
CA GLU A 569 8.34 -12.47 14.69
C GLU A 569 7.48 -13.39 13.81
N MET A 570 7.63 -13.34 12.49
CA MET A 570 6.93 -14.25 11.57
C MET A 570 7.25 -15.72 11.84
N LYS A 571 8.52 -16.05 12.08
CA LYS A 571 8.93 -17.43 12.40
C LYS A 571 8.29 -17.90 13.70
N GLN A 572 8.30 -17.06 14.72
CA GLN A 572 7.67 -17.35 16.01
C GLN A 572 6.16 -17.55 15.83
N LEU A 573 5.46 -16.58 15.24
CA LEU A 573 4.01 -16.63 15.00
C LEU A 573 3.61 -17.82 14.15
N THR A 574 4.39 -18.17 13.10
CA THR A 574 4.14 -19.37 12.30
C THR A 574 4.18 -20.63 13.16
N GLY A 575 5.18 -20.76 14.05
CA GLY A 575 5.28 -21.87 14.98
C GLY A 575 4.12 -21.95 15.96
N GLU A 576 3.71 -20.83 16.53
CA GLU A 576 2.62 -20.74 17.50
C GLU A 576 1.23 -20.99 16.89
N LEU A 577 1.02 -20.49 15.66
CA LEU A 577 -0.29 -20.51 14.99
C LEU A 577 -0.53 -21.78 14.17
N THR A 578 0.53 -22.56 13.88
CA THR A 578 0.39 -23.80 13.11
C THR A 578 -0.14 -24.94 14.00
N PRO A 579 -1.33 -25.51 13.68
CA PRO A 579 -1.87 -26.61 14.45
C PRO A 579 -0.97 -27.83 14.42
N LYS A 580 -0.97 -28.62 15.50
CA LYS A 580 -0.28 -29.92 15.54
C LYS A 580 -0.87 -30.83 14.44
N GLY A 581 0.00 -31.49 13.68
CA GLY A 581 -0.43 -32.38 12.59
C GLY A 581 -0.76 -31.64 11.28
N ALA A 582 -0.54 -30.33 11.19
CA ALA A 582 -0.77 -29.56 9.95
C ALA A 582 0.16 -30.03 8.82
N GLY A 583 -0.41 -30.24 7.65
CA GLY A 583 0.34 -30.52 6.42
C GLY A 583 1.07 -29.28 5.89
N ASN A 584 1.99 -29.50 4.93
CA ASN A 584 2.81 -28.44 4.35
C ASN A 584 1.98 -27.29 3.73
N GLN A 585 0.83 -27.58 3.16
CA GLN A 585 -0.06 -26.54 2.59
C GLN A 585 -0.60 -25.63 3.69
N VAL A 586 -1.07 -26.19 4.79
CA VAL A 586 -1.57 -25.41 5.94
C VAL A 586 -0.46 -24.56 6.52
N SER A 587 0.73 -25.12 6.74
CA SER A 587 1.88 -24.37 7.27
C SER A 587 2.28 -23.20 6.36
N ARG A 588 2.24 -23.35 5.03
CA ARG A 588 2.50 -22.26 4.08
C ARG A 588 1.42 -21.18 4.11
N ALA A 589 0.16 -21.54 4.27
CA ALA A 589 -0.92 -20.56 4.44
C ALA A 589 -0.77 -19.82 5.78
N ILE A 590 -0.49 -20.54 6.88
CA ILE A 590 -0.25 -19.93 8.20
C ILE A 590 0.92 -18.95 8.18
N SER A 591 2.02 -19.25 7.46
CA SER A 591 3.14 -18.29 7.35
C SER A 591 2.74 -16.98 6.67
N ARG A 592 1.73 -16.98 5.79
CA ARG A 592 1.18 -15.75 5.20
C ARG A 592 0.29 -14.99 6.19
N PHE A 593 -0.52 -15.69 6.99
CA PHE A 593 -1.23 -15.06 8.10
C PHE A 593 -0.26 -14.46 9.12
N ALA A 594 0.85 -15.13 9.42
CA ALA A 594 1.88 -14.64 10.32
C ALA A 594 2.55 -13.36 9.79
N LEU A 595 2.79 -13.26 8.49
CA LEU A 595 3.26 -12.01 7.85
C LEU A 595 2.26 -10.89 8.07
N VAL A 596 0.96 -11.14 7.83
CA VAL A 596 -0.08 -10.12 8.00
C VAL A 596 -0.16 -9.65 9.45
N ALA A 597 -0.16 -10.58 10.40
CA ALA A 597 -0.17 -10.26 11.82
C ALA A 597 1.06 -9.42 12.24
N ALA A 598 2.26 -9.88 11.88
CA ALA A 598 3.51 -9.21 12.23
C ALA A 598 3.64 -7.82 11.59
N ALA A 599 3.15 -7.64 10.35
CA ALA A 599 3.16 -6.34 9.69
C ALA A 599 2.15 -5.35 10.32
N GLY A 600 0.96 -5.82 10.74
CA GLY A 600 0.02 -5.01 11.49
C GLY A 600 0.57 -4.56 12.85
N GLU A 601 1.23 -5.47 13.58
CA GLU A 601 1.94 -5.11 14.83
C GLU A 601 3.11 -4.16 14.59
N LEU A 602 3.85 -4.33 13.49
CA LEU A 602 4.91 -3.40 13.14
C LEU A 602 4.34 -2.01 12.85
N ALA A 603 3.25 -1.90 12.09
CA ALA A 603 2.57 -0.63 11.84
C ALA A 603 2.05 0.02 13.13
N THR A 604 1.61 -0.78 14.09
CA THR A 604 1.21 -0.31 15.43
C THR A 604 2.41 0.26 16.20
N ARG A 605 3.51 -0.46 16.26
CA ARG A 605 4.76 0.00 16.93
C ARG A 605 5.35 1.24 16.28
N LEU A 606 5.21 1.38 14.98
CA LEU A 606 5.63 2.59 14.25
C LEU A 606 4.67 3.77 14.44
N GLY A 607 3.63 3.62 15.25
CA GLY A 607 2.66 4.67 15.55
C GLY A 607 1.71 4.98 14.39
N VAL A 608 1.58 4.07 13.41
CA VAL A 608 0.75 4.29 12.22
C VAL A 608 -0.71 3.95 12.44
N THR A 609 -1.03 2.84 13.14
CA THR A 609 -2.42 2.40 13.33
C THR A 609 -3.09 3.00 14.56
N GLY A 610 -2.33 3.29 15.61
CA GLY A 610 -2.86 3.68 16.91
C GLY A 610 -3.58 2.54 17.66
N TRP A 611 -3.43 1.29 17.20
CA TRP A 611 -4.05 0.12 17.86
C TRP A 611 -3.34 -0.25 19.17
N PRO A 612 -4.05 -0.95 20.08
CA PRO A 612 -3.39 -1.64 21.17
C PRO A 612 -2.49 -2.76 20.62
N GLU A 613 -1.35 -2.99 21.27
CA GLU A 613 -0.44 -4.07 20.91
C GLU A 613 -1.13 -5.44 21.02
N GLY A 614 -0.92 -6.32 20.04
CA GLY A 614 -1.53 -7.64 19.95
C GLY A 614 -2.86 -7.70 19.17
N GLU A 615 -3.42 -6.57 18.74
CA GLU A 615 -4.71 -6.55 18.04
C GLU A 615 -4.63 -7.21 16.66
N ALA A 616 -3.57 -6.96 15.90
CA ALA A 616 -3.37 -7.62 14.60
C ALA A 616 -3.16 -9.14 14.74
N ILE A 617 -2.45 -9.58 15.79
CA ILE A 617 -2.27 -11.00 16.10
C ILE A 617 -3.61 -11.61 16.50
N ARG A 618 -4.43 -10.93 17.32
CA ARG A 618 -5.76 -11.39 17.71
C ARG A 618 -6.64 -11.61 16.47
N ALA A 619 -6.69 -10.62 15.59
CA ALA A 619 -7.47 -10.69 14.37
C ALA A 619 -7.03 -11.84 13.47
N ALA A 620 -5.72 -12.02 13.27
CA ALA A 620 -5.17 -13.11 12.47
C ALA A 620 -5.52 -14.49 13.05
N ARG A 621 -5.46 -14.67 14.39
CA ARG A 621 -5.85 -15.93 15.05
C ARG A 621 -7.31 -16.29 14.80
N VAL A 622 -8.21 -15.32 14.87
CA VAL A 622 -9.63 -15.55 14.59
C VAL A 622 -9.84 -15.90 13.11
N CYS A 623 -9.17 -15.16 12.20
CA CYS A 623 -9.23 -15.46 10.76
C CYS A 623 -8.67 -16.86 10.42
N ILE A 624 -7.58 -17.30 11.05
CA ILE A 624 -7.03 -18.64 10.89
C ILE A 624 -8.03 -19.69 11.34
N LYS A 625 -8.66 -19.51 12.51
CA LYS A 625 -9.68 -20.46 13.01
C LYS A 625 -10.86 -20.57 12.05
N ALA A 626 -11.37 -19.45 11.54
CA ALA A 626 -12.45 -19.42 10.57
C ALA A 626 -12.05 -20.12 9.25
N TRP A 627 -10.86 -19.85 8.75
CA TRP A 627 -10.31 -20.50 7.55
C TRP A 627 -10.16 -22.01 7.72
N LEU A 628 -9.62 -22.46 8.87
CA LEU A 628 -9.45 -23.90 9.15
C LEU A 628 -10.81 -24.62 9.32
N ALA A 629 -11.79 -23.97 9.93
CA ALA A 629 -13.13 -24.50 10.08
C ALA A 629 -13.80 -24.72 8.69
N GLU A 630 -13.69 -23.75 7.78
CA GLU A 630 -14.22 -23.88 6.43
C GLU A 630 -13.46 -24.92 5.60
N ARG A 631 -12.13 -25.01 5.80
CA ARG A 631 -11.30 -26.00 5.10
C ARG A 631 -11.64 -27.44 5.52
N GLY A 632 -12.04 -27.67 6.77
CA GLY A 632 -12.48 -28.97 7.30
C GLY A 632 -11.38 -30.01 7.48
N HIS A 633 -10.11 -29.74 7.15
CA HIS A 633 -9.00 -30.67 7.32
C HIS A 633 -7.65 -29.96 7.45
N LEU A 634 -6.70 -30.60 8.13
CA LEU A 634 -5.32 -30.10 8.33
C LEU A 634 -4.32 -30.64 7.29
N GLY A 635 -4.72 -31.61 6.46
CA GLY A 635 -3.90 -32.22 5.42
C GLY A 635 -3.83 -31.39 4.12
N ASN A 636 -3.17 -31.95 3.12
CA ASN A 636 -3.17 -31.40 1.78
C ASN A 636 -4.51 -31.68 1.09
N LYS A 637 -5.04 -30.70 0.38
CA LYS A 637 -6.36 -30.79 -0.27
C LYS A 637 -6.39 -31.89 -1.35
N GLU A 638 -5.31 -32.04 -2.10
CA GLU A 638 -5.18 -33.10 -3.11
C GLU A 638 -5.23 -34.49 -2.48
N ASP A 639 -4.60 -34.66 -1.32
CA ASP A 639 -4.62 -35.92 -0.56
C ASP A 639 -6.03 -36.20 -0.04
N ALA A 640 -6.70 -35.22 0.52
CA ALA A 640 -8.10 -35.33 0.97
C ALA A 640 -9.07 -35.62 -0.20
N ALA A 641 -8.90 -34.94 -1.33
CA ALA A 641 -9.70 -35.17 -2.54
C ALA A 641 -9.49 -36.60 -3.08
N THR A 642 -8.27 -37.12 -3.00
CA THR A 642 -7.93 -38.49 -3.41
C THR A 642 -8.66 -39.53 -2.53
N LEU A 643 -8.62 -39.36 -1.21
CA LEU A 643 -9.34 -40.22 -0.27
C LEU A 643 -10.86 -40.15 -0.48
N ALA A 644 -11.40 -38.94 -0.64
CA ALA A 644 -12.82 -38.72 -0.92
C ALA A 644 -13.26 -39.39 -2.25
N GLN A 645 -12.43 -39.36 -3.30
CA GLN A 645 -12.71 -40.03 -4.57
C GLN A 645 -12.78 -41.55 -4.42
N VAL A 646 -11.80 -42.14 -3.74
CA VAL A 646 -11.78 -43.59 -3.47
C VAL A 646 -13.04 -43.97 -2.69
N ARG A 647 -13.36 -43.25 -1.63
CA ARG A 647 -14.53 -43.50 -0.80
C ARG A 647 -15.83 -43.36 -1.58
N ARG A 648 -16.02 -42.29 -2.30
CA ARG A 648 -17.23 -42.04 -3.14
C ARG A 648 -17.43 -43.18 -4.14
N PHE A 649 -16.35 -43.64 -4.79
CA PHE A 649 -16.45 -44.72 -5.74
C PHE A 649 -16.87 -46.01 -5.08
N VAL A 650 -16.23 -46.40 -3.97
CA VAL A 650 -16.56 -47.65 -3.25
C VAL A 650 -18.00 -47.58 -2.72
N THR A 651 -18.40 -46.47 -2.07
CA THR A 651 -19.76 -46.27 -1.55
C THR A 651 -20.82 -46.38 -2.66
N ALA A 652 -20.63 -45.67 -3.77
CA ALA A 652 -21.58 -45.65 -4.89
C ALA A 652 -21.66 -47.01 -5.64
N HIS A 653 -20.58 -47.77 -5.65
CA HIS A 653 -20.44 -48.94 -6.55
C HIS A 653 -20.21 -50.27 -5.87
N GLN A 654 -20.27 -50.32 -4.52
CA GLN A 654 -19.98 -51.54 -3.77
C GLN A 654 -20.83 -52.78 -4.18
N TYR A 655 -22.03 -52.58 -4.73
CA TYR A 655 -22.93 -53.62 -5.19
C TYR A 655 -22.94 -53.76 -6.73
N THR A 656 -22.54 -52.76 -7.48
CA THR A 656 -22.67 -52.72 -8.94
C THR A 656 -21.37 -52.99 -9.71
N ARG A 657 -20.21 -52.77 -9.06
CA ARG A 657 -18.89 -52.89 -9.69
C ARG A 657 -17.96 -53.87 -8.97
N PHE A 658 -18.39 -54.45 -7.85
CA PHE A 658 -17.66 -55.51 -7.13
C PHE A 658 -18.42 -56.82 -7.24
N ALA A 659 -17.74 -57.87 -7.64
CA ALA A 659 -18.30 -59.22 -7.59
C ALA A 659 -18.41 -59.69 -6.13
N ASP A 660 -19.48 -60.43 -5.83
CA ASP A 660 -19.58 -61.06 -4.51
C ASP A 660 -18.53 -62.17 -4.36
N TRP A 661 -17.88 -62.23 -3.20
CA TRP A 661 -16.82 -63.23 -2.93
C TRP A 661 -17.36 -64.66 -2.89
N PHE A 662 -18.59 -64.83 -2.41
CA PHE A 662 -19.21 -66.11 -2.19
C PHE A 662 -20.24 -66.55 -3.26
N ASP A 663 -20.76 -65.60 -4.03
CA ASP A 663 -21.71 -65.83 -5.11
C ASP A 663 -21.03 -65.71 -6.48
N ALA A 664 -20.79 -66.86 -7.10
CA ALA A 664 -20.16 -66.95 -8.42
C ALA A 664 -21.02 -66.35 -9.55
N ASN A 665 -22.34 -66.16 -9.33
CA ASN A 665 -23.27 -65.65 -10.32
C ASN A 665 -23.29 -64.14 -10.30
N HIS A 666 -22.91 -63.51 -9.19
CA HIS A 666 -22.83 -62.06 -9.09
C HIS A 666 -21.49 -61.53 -9.63
N ARG A 667 -21.39 -61.39 -10.95
CA ARG A 667 -20.19 -60.82 -11.63
C ARG A 667 -20.59 -59.67 -12.55
N PRO A 668 -20.40 -58.40 -12.08
CA PRO A 668 -20.64 -57.22 -12.92
C PRO A 668 -19.79 -57.23 -14.19
N THR A 669 -20.35 -56.76 -15.31
CA THR A 669 -19.65 -56.71 -16.61
C THR A 669 -18.40 -55.80 -16.53
N ASN A 670 -18.50 -54.71 -15.78
CA ASN A 670 -17.39 -53.77 -15.59
C ASN A 670 -16.78 -53.88 -14.19
N MET A 671 -16.41 -55.08 -13.81
CA MET A 671 -15.93 -55.43 -12.48
C MET A 671 -14.59 -54.77 -12.18
N VAL A 672 -14.48 -54.06 -11.04
CA VAL A 672 -13.23 -53.44 -10.52
C VAL A 672 -12.58 -54.30 -9.44
N GLY A 673 -13.29 -55.26 -8.87
CA GLY A 673 -12.79 -56.07 -7.79
C GLY A 673 -13.84 -57.00 -7.18
N TYR A 674 -13.57 -57.50 -5.97
CA TYR A 674 -14.45 -58.38 -5.20
C TYR A 674 -14.82 -57.74 -3.87
N ARG A 675 -16.07 -57.90 -3.44
CA ARG A 675 -16.57 -57.53 -2.13
C ARG A 675 -16.71 -58.83 -1.30
N LYS A 676 -16.09 -58.82 -0.12
CA LYS A 676 -16.16 -59.94 0.81
C LYS A 676 -16.81 -59.48 2.11
N VAL A 677 -17.87 -60.17 2.54
CA VAL A 677 -18.53 -59.93 3.81
C VAL A 677 -18.18 -61.05 4.76
N GLU A 678 -17.60 -60.72 5.90
CA GLU A 678 -17.23 -61.67 6.96
C GLU A 678 -17.84 -61.18 8.30
N SER A 679 -17.73 -61.99 9.35
CA SER A 679 -18.26 -61.65 10.67
C SER A 679 -17.59 -60.42 11.32
N ASP A 680 -16.41 -60.04 10.84
CA ASP A 680 -15.58 -58.92 11.29
C ASP A 680 -15.67 -57.70 10.38
N GLY A 681 -16.60 -57.72 9.39
CA GLY A 681 -16.87 -56.57 8.52
C GLY A 681 -16.77 -56.83 7.03
N VAL A 682 -16.76 -55.76 6.25
CA VAL A 682 -16.69 -55.80 4.79
C VAL A 682 -15.30 -55.44 4.29
N SER A 683 -14.81 -56.21 3.35
CA SER A 683 -13.52 -55.98 2.69
C SER A 683 -13.68 -55.91 1.16
N PHE A 684 -12.89 -55.02 0.50
CA PHE A 684 -12.91 -54.87 -0.95
C PHE A 684 -11.53 -55.22 -1.52
N TYR A 685 -11.47 -56.21 -2.39
CA TYR A 685 -10.27 -56.61 -3.11
C TYR A 685 -10.28 -55.96 -4.48
N VAL A 686 -9.60 -54.82 -4.63
CA VAL A 686 -9.57 -54.07 -5.87
C VAL A 686 -8.47 -54.55 -6.79
N LEU A 687 -8.82 -54.91 -8.02
CA LEU A 687 -7.85 -55.31 -9.05
C LEU A 687 -6.99 -54.11 -9.48
N PRO A 688 -5.75 -54.32 -9.95
CA PRO A 688 -4.88 -53.20 -10.41
C PRO A 688 -5.52 -52.31 -11.49
N SER A 689 -6.26 -52.90 -12.43
CA SER A 689 -7.02 -52.15 -13.44
C SER A 689 -8.15 -51.31 -12.83
N GLY A 690 -8.89 -51.89 -11.87
CA GLY A 690 -9.93 -51.19 -11.12
C GLY A 690 -9.36 -50.07 -10.27
N TRP A 691 -8.17 -50.27 -9.68
CA TRP A 691 -7.50 -49.19 -8.91
C TRP A 691 -7.15 -48.00 -9.77
N LEU A 692 -6.63 -48.23 -11.00
CA LEU A 692 -6.36 -47.15 -11.95
C LEU A 692 -7.63 -46.33 -12.33
N GLU A 693 -8.77 -47.05 -12.42
CA GLU A 693 -10.07 -46.38 -12.68
C GLU A 693 -10.53 -45.58 -11.47
N ILE A 694 -10.50 -46.16 -10.28
CA ILE A 694 -10.90 -45.48 -9.02
C ILE A 694 -10.06 -44.26 -8.79
N THR A 695 -8.77 -44.30 -9.07
CA THR A 695 -7.83 -43.18 -8.83
C THR A 695 -7.58 -42.36 -10.06
N LYS A 696 -8.46 -42.37 -11.07
CA LYS A 696 -8.31 -41.62 -12.32
C LYS A 696 -8.15 -40.13 -12.02
N GLY A 697 -7.06 -39.53 -12.50
CA GLY A 697 -6.70 -38.13 -12.27
C GLY A 697 -5.78 -37.89 -11.06
N HIS A 698 -5.45 -38.95 -10.32
CA HIS A 698 -4.48 -38.93 -9.20
C HIS A 698 -3.36 -39.96 -9.45
N ASP A 699 -2.23 -39.81 -8.75
CA ASP A 699 -1.17 -40.81 -8.75
C ASP A 699 -1.64 -42.08 -8.02
N PRO A 700 -1.73 -43.26 -8.70
CA PRO A 700 -2.28 -44.46 -8.09
C PRO A 700 -1.45 -45.01 -6.92
N LYS A 701 -0.13 -44.79 -6.93
CA LYS A 701 0.76 -45.18 -5.86
C LYS A 701 0.61 -44.30 -4.63
N ARG A 702 0.53 -42.94 -4.84
CA ARG A 702 0.26 -42.01 -3.77
C ARG A 702 -1.13 -42.23 -3.15
N ALA A 703 -2.14 -42.48 -3.98
CA ALA A 703 -3.51 -42.81 -3.52
C ALA A 703 -3.52 -44.05 -2.62
N ALA A 704 -2.79 -45.11 -3.00
CA ALA A 704 -2.70 -46.33 -2.16
C ALA A 704 -1.94 -46.05 -0.85
N THR A 705 -0.92 -45.18 -0.86
CA THR A 705 -0.19 -44.79 0.36
C THR A 705 -1.11 -44.01 1.29
N LEU A 706 -1.86 -43.05 0.77
CA LEU A 706 -2.84 -42.25 1.54
C LEU A 706 -3.93 -43.15 2.15
N CYS A 707 -4.45 -44.13 1.37
CA CYS A 707 -5.42 -45.07 1.88
C CYS A 707 -4.82 -45.97 2.99
N LEU A 708 -3.53 -46.27 2.92
CA LEU A 708 -2.83 -46.97 4.00
C LEU A 708 -2.67 -46.12 5.25
N GLU A 709 -2.29 -44.83 5.09
CA GLU A 709 -2.14 -43.87 6.16
C GLU A 709 -3.48 -43.60 6.85
N ALA A 710 -4.60 -43.64 6.13
CA ALA A 710 -5.97 -43.48 6.62
C ALA A 710 -6.62 -44.78 7.12
N ASP A 711 -5.90 -45.87 7.21
CA ASP A 711 -6.41 -47.22 7.55
C ASP A 711 -7.52 -47.74 6.61
N TYR A 712 -7.68 -47.15 5.43
CA TYR A 712 -8.59 -47.64 4.40
C TYR A 712 -8.02 -48.84 3.64
N LEU A 713 -6.68 -48.99 3.65
CA LEU A 713 -5.98 -50.04 2.92
C LEU A 713 -5.07 -50.86 3.85
N LEU A 714 -5.07 -52.16 3.65
CA LEU A 714 -4.16 -53.08 4.34
C LEU A 714 -3.01 -53.49 3.44
N ALA A 715 -1.78 -53.13 3.80
CA ALA A 715 -0.57 -53.53 3.10
C ALA A 715 -0.30 -55.01 3.19
N SER A 716 0.68 -55.52 2.40
CA SER A 716 1.17 -56.89 2.50
C SER A 716 1.67 -57.24 3.91
N LYS A 717 1.69 -58.56 4.26
CA LYS A 717 2.10 -59.00 5.61
C LYS A 717 3.50 -58.54 6.00
N ASP A 718 4.39 -58.40 5.05
CA ASP A 718 5.76 -57.90 5.23
C ASP A 718 5.86 -56.36 5.17
N LYS A 719 4.74 -55.67 5.04
CA LYS A 719 4.61 -54.21 4.89
C LYS A 719 5.42 -53.57 3.74
N LYS A 720 5.99 -54.41 2.85
CA LYS A 720 6.82 -53.90 1.74
C LYS A 720 6.04 -53.50 0.50
N ARG A 721 4.78 -53.93 0.38
CA ARG A 721 3.94 -53.70 -0.80
C ARG A 721 2.55 -53.23 -0.38
N LEU A 722 1.98 -52.32 -1.14
CA LEU A 722 0.62 -51.78 -0.95
C LEU A 722 -0.45 -52.75 -1.46
N GLN A 723 -0.07 -53.73 -2.32
CA GLN A 723 -0.91 -54.81 -2.82
C GLN A 723 -0.66 -56.09 -2.06
N ARG A 724 -1.70 -56.92 -1.95
CA ARG A 724 -1.61 -58.29 -1.42
C ARG A 724 -1.77 -59.31 -2.55
N LYS A 725 -1.05 -60.40 -2.45
CA LYS A 725 -1.19 -61.56 -3.35
C LYS A 725 -2.23 -62.48 -2.75
N VAL A 726 -3.39 -62.61 -3.39
CA VAL A 726 -4.56 -63.35 -2.87
C VAL A 726 -5.15 -64.25 -3.95
N ARG A 727 -5.79 -65.38 -3.53
CA ARG A 727 -6.57 -66.20 -4.42
C ARG A 727 -7.98 -65.66 -4.53
N LEU A 728 -8.32 -65.07 -5.69
CA LEU A 728 -9.64 -64.51 -5.93
C LEU A 728 -10.60 -65.58 -6.50
N PRO A 729 -11.93 -65.48 -6.19
CA PRO A 729 -12.92 -66.43 -6.69
C PRO A 729 -12.94 -66.47 -8.22
N GLY A 730 -12.91 -67.72 -8.77
CA GLY A 730 -12.96 -67.96 -10.21
C GLY A 730 -11.72 -67.56 -11.00
N MET A 731 -10.59 -67.25 -10.33
CA MET A 731 -9.28 -67.06 -10.94
C MET A 731 -8.37 -68.29 -10.68
N GLY A 732 -7.73 -68.85 -11.71
CA GLY A 732 -6.93 -70.07 -11.64
C GLY A 732 -5.61 -69.95 -10.87
N GLY A 733 -5.30 -68.81 -10.26
CA GLY A 733 -4.05 -68.56 -9.56
C GLY A 733 -4.11 -67.44 -8.54
N LEU A 734 -2.94 -67.04 -8.00
CA LEU A 734 -2.80 -65.89 -7.11
C LEU A 734 -2.75 -64.58 -7.93
N ALA A 735 -3.60 -63.61 -7.59
CA ALA A 735 -3.65 -62.32 -8.20
C ALA A 735 -3.22 -61.23 -7.19
N TRP A 736 -2.70 -60.14 -7.71
CA TRP A 736 -2.43 -58.93 -6.91
C TRP A 736 -3.70 -58.10 -6.77
N ALA A 737 -4.03 -57.66 -5.55
CA ALA A 737 -5.15 -56.77 -5.29
C ALA A 737 -4.81 -55.77 -4.18
N TYR A 738 -5.41 -54.60 -4.24
CA TYR A 738 -5.46 -53.66 -3.12
C TYR A 738 -6.60 -54.11 -2.20
N LEU A 739 -6.31 -54.27 -0.91
CA LEU A 739 -7.30 -54.71 0.08
C LEU A 739 -7.77 -53.49 0.86
N LEU A 740 -8.99 -53.01 0.58
CA LEU A 740 -9.63 -51.96 1.33
C LEU A 740 -10.46 -52.55 2.47
N THR A 741 -10.47 -51.85 3.60
CA THR A 741 -11.22 -52.15 4.82
C THR A 741 -12.61 -51.50 4.80
N GLU A 742 -13.48 -51.91 5.71
CA GLU A 742 -14.79 -51.33 5.93
C GLU A 742 -14.73 -49.82 6.29
N ARG A 743 -13.62 -49.34 6.86
CA ARG A 743 -13.41 -47.91 7.17
C ARG A 743 -13.61 -46.99 5.97
N VAL A 744 -13.37 -47.47 4.75
CA VAL A 744 -13.67 -46.71 3.53
C VAL A 744 -15.16 -46.30 3.41
N LEU A 745 -16.06 -47.01 4.13
CA LEU A 745 -17.52 -46.72 4.14
C LEU A 745 -18.00 -45.95 5.37
N THR A 746 -17.28 -46.00 6.50
CA THR A 746 -17.79 -45.59 7.83
C THR A 746 -17.31 -44.24 8.35
N ASP A 747 -16.29 -43.64 7.79
CA ASP A 747 -15.67 -42.40 8.32
C ASP A 747 -16.50 -41.07 8.18
N GLU A 748 -17.83 -41.15 7.97
CA GLU A 748 -18.68 -39.94 7.95
C GLU A 748 -19.17 -39.46 9.34
N ALA A 749 -18.91 -40.22 10.40
CA ALA A 749 -19.63 -40.04 11.66
C ALA A 749 -18.89 -39.23 12.75
N GLU A 750 -17.61 -38.94 12.60
CA GLU A 750 -16.86 -38.25 13.69
C GLU A 750 -16.76 -36.74 13.59
N GLY A 751 -17.42 -36.08 12.61
CA GLY A 751 -17.44 -34.63 12.44
C GLY A 751 -18.67 -33.90 12.99
N SER A 752 -19.69 -34.59 13.56
CA SER A 752 -20.98 -33.96 13.89
C SER A 752 -21.48 -34.13 15.33
N GLU A 753 -20.70 -34.72 16.24
CA GLU A 753 -21.16 -34.88 17.65
C GLU A 753 -20.13 -34.43 18.70
N GLU A 754 -19.58 -33.20 18.60
CA GLU A 754 -19.05 -32.48 19.76
C GLU A 754 -19.38 -30.99 19.64
N GLY A 755 -20.60 -30.65 20.04
CA GLY A 755 -21.07 -29.27 20.07
C GLY A 755 -22.48 -29.14 20.64
N GLN A 756 -22.72 -29.62 21.89
CA GLN A 756 -23.81 -29.12 22.76
C GLN A 756 -23.25 -28.25 23.86
#